data_2343794f96aaaff81ec5c51d026e0770
#
_entry.id   2343794f96aaaff81ec5c51d026e0770
#
_cell.length_a   1.000
_cell.length_b   1.000
_cell.length_c   1.000
_cell.angle_alpha   90.00
_cell.angle_beta   90.00
_cell.angle_gamma   90.00
#
_symmetry.space_group_name_H-M   'P 1'
#
loop_
_entity.id
_entity.type
_entity.pdbx_description
1 polymer ?
#
loop_
_entity_poly.entity_id
_entity_poly.type
_entity_poly.pdbx_seq_one_letter_code
_entity_poly.pdbx_strand_id
1 'polypeptide(L)'
;MARVFTPILALLLVLATTHAAVVRQFPPFERQQHQLIENPNQRAAERVDEGTYRLPNNTEPVEYNIDLTTNVHDGTTAFQGTVTITLKVLETSSVIVVHARQLEILEATIRKSDAAESTAVALDVAEDKEREFLHLSVKDLTFAEDTTWLVTIKYSGNLRLDNGGFYRSSYTDETGATKYLATTQFESTDARHAFPCYDEPAKRAIFTITIHHDPSYNAISNMPVDAAKSSPGVTAFQPTVKMPSYLVAFIVSEFVSSEGELNGLPQRVFSRKGTEHEQEWALTTGMLVEKRLSGYFGVPFALPKLDQAAIPDFAAGAMENWGLATYREEYLLYNVENSTTNTQTNIATIEAHEDAHMWFGDLVAIEWWSYLWLKEGFATLFENLAVDLAYPEWDIFQTFHTGSYQSAMISDGNPSVRPMTYYVEKPSDISLLYDSIAYAKAGSVLDMWRHALTNTVFQRGLHNYLVKNAYSAANETDLFDAIALAARELNYEVPALVEDMMSSWTRQGGLPLLTVERNYNDGSFTVKQEQYTNNKDAKGDKTWYVPVNYAVQSNPDFRRTEATHYLHKDQNLSISDAALKSGEWLILNKQSTGYYRINYDTHNWQLISHGLADRPHKIHPRNRAQLIDDAYRFATSGRLSHFVLLQLLTYLPQETQYAPWSTANSVISVFNRYLSADEAYENFQFYVAALVSEQFDKFGVNDQNGEQHLVKFTRNAVINVACLAGLKSCLDETNAKLQALIAHGTPIEPNLQTPVYCNGLKQADDKTFDFVYDKLMHSNNQAERRLLISALGCAQNEKQLEKYVSSSIDMNNQLRTQERYTLLTPTYSRGSVGLNVCIDFLLKNWQAYAQLNAGFGGVNPLYSDILGMSSYVVNDSQKAKLQELIDAVKDSEFVPATLQASVDTNVEANMAWLASNRGPIISWVTSFRNGSPALTASLLAMALCFIVAMLF
;
A
#
# COMPACT_ATOMS: atom_id res chain seq x y z
N MET A 1 68.76 -2.76 -18.90
CA MET A 1 67.33 -2.73 -18.77
C MET A 1 66.57 -3.75 -19.61
N ALA A 2 67.18 -4.88 -19.97
CA ALA A 2 66.55 -5.95 -20.81
C ALA A 2 66.45 -7.30 -20.13
N ARG A 3 66.55 -7.39 -18.79
CA ARG A 3 66.50 -8.66 -18.04
C ARG A 3 65.46 -8.72 -16.93
N VAL A 4 64.57 -7.71 -16.79
CA VAL A 4 63.52 -7.63 -15.77
C VAL A 4 62.09 -7.73 -16.33
N PHE A 5 61.92 -7.67 -17.65
CA PHE A 5 60.60 -7.77 -18.28
C PHE A 5 60.14 -9.18 -18.71
N THR A 6 61.05 -10.15 -18.71
CA THR A 6 60.75 -11.50 -19.19
C THR A 6 59.92 -12.38 -18.20
N PRO A 7 60.04 -12.26 -16.87
CA PRO A 7 59.21 -13.07 -15.97
C PRO A 7 57.77 -12.53 -15.77
N ILE A 8 57.50 -11.26 -16.01
CA ILE A 8 56.15 -10.70 -15.85
C ILE A 8 55.26 -11.02 -17.06
N LEU A 9 55.82 -11.07 -18.24
CA LEU A 9 55.08 -11.48 -19.47
C LEU A 9 54.75 -13.00 -19.48
N ALA A 10 55.62 -13.83 -18.87
CA ALA A 10 55.38 -15.26 -18.71
C ALA A 10 54.28 -15.54 -17.66
N LEU A 11 54.19 -14.73 -16.60
CA LEU A 11 53.15 -14.85 -15.57
C LEU A 11 51.77 -14.39 -16.10
N LEU A 12 51.73 -13.36 -16.92
CA LEU A 12 50.50 -12.88 -17.58
C LEU A 12 50.01 -13.85 -18.68
N LEU A 13 50.92 -14.53 -19.36
CA LEU A 13 50.52 -15.56 -20.34
C LEU A 13 50.04 -16.87 -19.67
N VAL A 14 50.55 -17.24 -18.50
CA VAL A 14 50.10 -18.37 -17.72
C VAL A 14 48.75 -18.10 -17.06
N LEU A 15 48.47 -16.87 -16.64
CA LEU A 15 47.14 -16.46 -16.12
C LEU A 15 46.08 -16.35 -17.23
N ALA A 16 46.47 -15.97 -18.46
CA ALA A 16 45.58 -15.94 -19.61
C ALA A 16 45.23 -17.30 -20.16
N THR A 17 46.12 -18.30 -20.02
CA THR A 17 45.89 -19.66 -20.49
C THR A 17 45.16 -20.58 -19.50
N THR A 18 45.13 -20.21 -18.21
CA THR A 18 44.35 -20.93 -17.19
C THR A 18 42.88 -20.47 -17.14
N HIS A 19 42.57 -19.27 -17.65
CA HIS A 19 41.18 -18.79 -17.76
C HIS A 19 40.46 -19.26 -19.04
N ALA A 20 41.20 -19.75 -20.05
CA ALA A 20 40.62 -20.24 -21.30
C ALA A 20 40.26 -21.75 -21.27
N ALA A 21 40.54 -22.47 -20.18
CA ALA A 21 40.38 -23.93 -20.12
C ALA A 21 39.21 -24.41 -19.22
N VAL A 22 38.32 -23.54 -18.76
CA VAL A 22 37.13 -23.89 -17.95
C VAL A 22 35.82 -23.37 -18.59
N VAL A 23 35.82 -23.10 -19.90
CA VAL A 23 34.57 -23.05 -20.65
C VAL A 23 34.28 -24.49 -21.10
N ARG A 24 33.79 -25.32 -20.21
CA ARG A 24 33.17 -26.60 -20.59
C ARG A 24 31.85 -26.25 -21.26
N GLN A 25 31.79 -26.57 -22.57
CA GLN A 25 30.62 -26.68 -23.38
C GLN A 25 29.55 -27.47 -22.61
N PHE A 26 28.47 -26.80 -22.19
CA PHE A 26 27.22 -27.49 -21.93
C PHE A 26 26.63 -27.85 -23.31
N PRO A 27 26.15 -29.11 -23.51
CA PRO A 27 25.45 -29.45 -24.74
C PRO A 27 24.22 -28.55 -24.89
N PRO A 28 23.81 -28.25 -26.14
CA PRO A 28 22.59 -27.47 -26.35
C PRO A 28 21.45 -28.27 -25.74
N PHE A 29 20.82 -27.67 -24.70
CA PHE A 29 19.55 -28.15 -24.16
C PHE A 29 18.55 -28.04 -25.31
N GLU A 30 18.10 -29.20 -25.81
CA GLU A 30 16.91 -29.29 -26.62
C GLU A 30 15.80 -28.52 -25.88
N ARG A 31 15.24 -27.56 -26.55
CA ARG A 31 14.00 -26.87 -26.09
C ARG A 31 12.93 -27.97 -26.01
N GLN A 32 12.79 -28.58 -24.85
CA GLN A 32 11.52 -29.19 -24.49
C GLN A 32 10.51 -28.07 -24.54
N GLN A 33 9.49 -28.27 -25.35
CA GLN A 33 8.32 -27.41 -25.40
C GLN A 33 7.73 -27.32 -24.00
N HIS A 34 8.22 -26.33 -23.21
CA HIS A 34 7.42 -25.80 -22.12
C HIS A 34 6.17 -25.23 -22.79
N GLN A 35 5.01 -25.73 -22.40
CA GLN A 35 3.76 -25.01 -22.66
C GLN A 35 4.03 -23.57 -22.21
N LEU A 36 4.15 -22.70 -23.20
CA LEU A 36 4.24 -21.27 -23.03
C LEU A 36 3.08 -20.90 -22.10
N ILE A 37 3.39 -20.42 -20.90
CA ILE A 37 2.44 -19.57 -20.17
C ILE A 37 2.29 -18.39 -21.12
N GLU A 38 1.19 -18.39 -21.89
CA GLU A 38 0.91 -17.41 -22.91
C GLU A 38 1.02 -16.04 -22.27
N ASN A 39 1.84 -15.17 -22.87
CA ASN A 39 1.95 -13.78 -22.47
C ASN A 39 0.53 -13.20 -22.42
N PRO A 40 0.07 -12.60 -21.29
CA PRO A 40 -1.25 -11.99 -21.21
C PRO A 40 -1.55 -11.03 -22.38
N ASN A 41 -0.51 -10.34 -22.88
CA ASN A 41 -0.60 -9.45 -24.03
C ASN A 41 -0.77 -10.17 -25.37
N GLN A 42 -0.30 -11.43 -25.52
CA GLN A 42 -0.63 -12.22 -26.71
C GLN A 42 -2.11 -12.62 -26.75
N ARG A 43 -2.72 -12.89 -25.60
CA ARG A 43 -4.20 -13.09 -25.54
C ARG A 43 -4.98 -11.83 -25.86
N ALA A 44 -4.45 -10.64 -25.53
CA ALA A 44 -5.08 -9.39 -25.88
C ALA A 44 -4.97 -9.08 -27.37
N ALA A 45 -3.81 -9.36 -28.00
CA ALA A 45 -3.60 -9.15 -29.45
C ALA A 45 -4.44 -10.12 -30.31
N GLU A 46 -4.76 -11.32 -29.80
CA GLU A 46 -5.60 -12.30 -30.51
C GLU A 46 -7.11 -12.12 -30.27
N ARG A 47 -7.52 -11.23 -29.35
CA ARG A 47 -8.91 -10.93 -28.99
C ARG A 47 -9.33 -9.51 -29.36
N VAL A 48 -8.99 -9.03 -30.54
CA VAL A 48 -9.70 -7.90 -31.14
C VAL A 48 -11.01 -8.45 -31.71
N ASP A 49 -11.90 -8.84 -30.81
CA ASP A 49 -13.25 -9.30 -31.13
C ASP A 49 -14.24 -8.18 -30.73
N GLU A 50 -15.35 -8.07 -31.42
CA GLU A 50 -16.41 -7.11 -31.13
C GLU A 50 -16.89 -7.26 -29.68
N GLY A 51 -16.31 -6.49 -28.72
CA GLY A 51 -16.65 -6.57 -27.31
C GLY A 51 -15.54 -6.24 -26.31
N THR A 52 -14.32 -5.89 -26.75
CA THR A 52 -13.25 -5.48 -25.85
C THR A 52 -13.44 -4.06 -25.33
N TYR A 53 -12.96 -3.79 -24.08
CA TYR A 53 -12.94 -2.44 -23.49
C TYR A 53 -11.64 -1.67 -23.84
N ARG A 54 -10.84 -2.21 -24.77
CA ARG A 54 -9.60 -1.59 -25.28
C ARG A 54 -9.88 -0.80 -26.54
N LEU A 55 -9.22 0.36 -26.65
CA LEU A 55 -9.24 1.13 -27.89
C LEU A 55 -8.56 0.37 -29.03
N PRO A 56 -9.05 0.52 -30.30
CA PRO A 56 -8.36 -0.01 -31.47
C PRO A 56 -6.96 0.60 -31.61
N ASN A 57 -6.02 -0.17 -32.14
CA ASN A 57 -4.65 0.32 -32.39
C ASN A 57 -4.48 1.03 -33.74
N ASN A 58 -5.58 1.32 -34.47
CA ASN A 58 -5.55 1.96 -35.77
C ASN A 58 -5.18 3.46 -35.75
N THR A 59 -5.23 4.08 -34.55
CA THR A 59 -4.88 5.48 -34.35
C THR A 59 -4.13 5.69 -33.04
N GLU A 60 -3.30 6.75 -32.98
CA GLU A 60 -2.63 7.16 -31.74
C GLU A 60 -2.69 8.69 -31.59
N PRO A 61 -2.81 9.21 -30.35
CA PRO A 61 -2.77 10.63 -30.07
C PRO A 61 -1.33 11.15 -30.15
N VAL A 62 -1.16 12.39 -30.58
CA VAL A 62 0.11 13.10 -30.64
C VAL A 62 0.09 14.28 -29.67
N GLU A 63 -0.98 15.08 -29.74
CA GLU A 63 -1.13 16.30 -28.95
C GLU A 63 -2.60 16.58 -28.65
N TYR A 64 -2.86 17.13 -27.47
CA TYR A 64 -4.16 17.67 -27.05
C TYR A 64 -4.05 19.15 -26.78
N ASN A 65 -4.99 19.93 -27.30
CA ASN A 65 -5.25 21.30 -26.86
C ASN A 65 -6.61 21.31 -26.18
N ILE A 66 -6.60 21.57 -24.86
CA ILE A 66 -7.78 21.53 -23.99
C ILE A 66 -8.08 22.95 -23.53
N ASP A 67 -9.28 23.41 -23.80
CA ASP A 67 -9.80 24.68 -23.34
C ASP A 67 -11.05 24.43 -22.49
N LEU A 68 -11.02 24.82 -21.21
CA LEU A 68 -12.04 24.53 -20.22
C LEU A 68 -12.57 25.82 -19.58
N THR A 69 -13.86 25.89 -19.33
CA THR A 69 -14.52 26.99 -18.61
C THR A 69 -15.30 26.45 -17.41
N THR A 70 -15.03 26.97 -16.21
CA THR A 70 -15.77 26.61 -14.98
C THR A 70 -16.05 27.85 -14.13
N ASN A 71 -17.25 27.88 -13.53
CA ASN A 71 -17.69 28.90 -12.58
C ASN A 71 -17.81 28.31 -11.17
N VAL A 72 -16.91 27.41 -10.80
CA VAL A 72 -16.93 26.69 -9.52
C VAL A 72 -16.93 27.62 -8.29
N HIS A 73 -16.45 28.86 -8.44
CA HIS A 73 -16.40 29.86 -7.37
C HIS A 73 -17.76 30.15 -6.70
N ASP A 74 -18.85 30.03 -7.46
CA ASP A 74 -20.24 30.23 -6.97
C ASP A 74 -20.93 28.91 -6.57
N GLY A 75 -20.21 27.78 -6.61
CA GLY A 75 -20.71 26.44 -6.32
C GLY A 75 -21.38 25.73 -7.53
N THR A 76 -21.37 26.34 -8.72
CA THR A 76 -21.87 25.75 -9.96
C THR A 76 -21.05 24.51 -10.32
N THR A 77 -21.74 23.45 -10.76
CA THR A 77 -21.09 22.23 -11.24
C THR A 77 -20.92 22.17 -12.76
N ALA A 78 -21.70 22.94 -13.52
CA ALA A 78 -21.60 22.96 -14.98
C ALA A 78 -20.24 23.46 -15.44
N PHE A 79 -19.67 22.77 -16.44
CA PHE A 79 -18.48 23.22 -17.15
C PHE A 79 -18.64 23.02 -18.67
N GLN A 80 -17.84 23.72 -19.44
CA GLN A 80 -17.78 23.57 -20.89
C GLN A 80 -16.33 23.36 -21.31
N GLY A 81 -16.14 22.62 -22.38
CA GLY A 81 -14.81 22.36 -22.89
C GLY A 81 -14.75 22.26 -24.42
N THR A 82 -13.58 22.56 -24.94
CA THR A 82 -13.19 22.24 -26.31
C THR A 82 -11.88 21.48 -26.25
N VAL A 83 -11.86 20.29 -26.85
CA VAL A 83 -10.61 19.54 -27.02
C VAL A 83 -10.30 19.42 -28.49
N THR A 84 -9.05 19.74 -28.88
CA THR A 84 -8.51 19.43 -30.20
C THR A 84 -7.44 18.37 -30.06
N ILE A 85 -7.67 17.22 -30.67
CA ILE A 85 -6.78 16.06 -30.66
C ILE A 85 -6.05 16.00 -31.98
N THR A 86 -4.73 16.17 -31.98
CA THR A 86 -3.88 15.80 -33.09
C THR A 86 -3.60 14.30 -32.99
N LEU A 87 -4.02 13.54 -34.00
CA LEU A 87 -3.83 12.09 -34.03
C LEU A 87 -3.14 11.63 -35.33
N LYS A 88 -2.39 10.56 -35.22
CA LYS A 88 -1.79 9.82 -36.33
C LYS A 88 -2.60 8.56 -36.63
N VAL A 89 -2.85 8.29 -37.90
CA VAL A 89 -3.46 7.04 -38.38
C VAL A 89 -2.35 6.01 -38.60
N LEU A 90 -2.42 4.90 -37.88
CA LEU A 90 -1.46 3.80 -37.97
C LEU A 90 -1.91 2.70 -38.94
N GLU A 91 -3.23 2.55 -39.09
CA GLU A 91 -3.84 1.63 -40.05
C GLU A 91 -5.04 2.29 -40.69
N THR A 92 -5.23 2.09 -41.98
CA THR A 92 -6.34 2.67 -42.75
C THR A 92 -7.67 2.29 -42.13
N SER A 93 -8.51 3.27 -41.77
CA SER A 93 -9.77 3.07 -41.04
C SER A 93 -10.84 4.04 -41.54
N SER A 94 -12.11 3.66 -41.38
CA SER A 94 -13.27 4.57 -41.59
C SER A 94 -13.78 5.18 -40.29
N VAL A 95 -13.22 4.78 -39.12
CA VAL A 95 -13.67 5.25 -37.81
C VAL A 95 -12.47 5.56 -36.92
N ILE A 96 -12.57 6.61 -36.12
CA ILE A 96 -11.69 6.95 -35.01
C ILE A 96 -12.48 6.68 -33.74
N VAL A 97 -11.85 6.04 -32.75
CA VAL A 97 -12.50 5.72 -31.47
C VAL A 97 -11.73 6.39 -30.33
N VAL A 98 -12.46 7.12 -29.49
CA VAL A 98 -11.91 7.73 -28.26
C VAL A 98 -12.84 7.42 -27.09
N HIS A 99 -12.39 7.55 -25.86
CA HIS A 99 -13.22 7.45 -24.67
C HIS A 99 -13.92 8.78 -24.36
N ALA A 100 -15.16 8.72 -23.88
CA ALA A 100 -15.89 9.80 -23.22
C ALA A 100 -16.99 9.23 -22.33
N ARG A 101 -17.20 9.84 -21.18
CA ARG A 101 -18.25 9.41 -20.24
C ARG A 101 -18.89 10.62 -19.58
N GLN A 102 -20.23 10.63 -19.52
CA GLN A 102 -21.04 11.69 -18.88
C GLN A 102 -20.75 13.11 -19.45
N LEU A 103 -20.35 13.21 -20.70
CA LEU A 103 -20.17 14.45 -21.43
C LEU A 103 -21.25 14.56 -22.52
N GLU A 104 -21.84 15.74 -22.69
CA GLU A 104 -22.72 16.07 -23.81
C GLU A 104 -21.89 16.62 -24.96
N ILE A 105 -21.83 15.93 -26.10
CA ILE A 105 -21.09 16.34 -27.28
C ILE A 105 -21.94 17.35 -28.07
N LEU A 106 -21.47 18.57 -28.13
CA LEU A 106 -22.19 19.68 -28.78
C LEU A 106 -21.84 19.82 -30.29
N GLU A 107 -20.58 19.60 -30.63
CA GLU A 107 -20.06 19.70 -32.01
C GLU A 107 -18.80 18.84 -32.11
N ALA A 108 -18.63 18.12 -33.19
CA ALA A 108 -17.38 17.43 -33.52
C ALA A 108 -17.01 17.65 -34.99
N THR A 109 -15.77 18.02 -35.23
CA THR A 109 -15.26 18.29 -36.57
C THR A 109 -13.88 17.66 -36.76
N ILE A 110 -13.50 17.42 -38.04
CA ILE A 110 -12.20 16.89 -38.40
C ILE A 110 -11.61 17.59 -39.64
N ARG A 111 -10.29 17.75 -39.63
CA ARG A 111 -9.55 18.20 -40.81
C ARG A 111 -8.16 17.54 -40.82
N LYS A 112 -7.54 17.53 -42.01
CA LYS A 112 -6.11 17.15 -42.07
C LYS A 112 -5.25 18.20 -41.38
N SER A 113 -4.16 17.77 -40.73
CA SER A 113 -3.29 18.66 -39.97
C SER A 113 -2.64 19.76 -40.80
N ASP A 114 -2.38 19.52 -42.09
CA ASP A 114 -1.78 20.42 -43.03
C ASP A 114 -2.79 21.32 -43.81
N ALA A 115 -4.08 21.11 -43.56
CA ALA A 115 -5.15 21.84 -44.23
C ALA A 115 -5.63 23.08 -43.45
N ALA A 116 -6.18 24.08 -44.15
CA ALA A 116 -6.74 25.26 -43.50
C ALA A 116 -7.95 24.90 -42.60
N GLU A 117 -8.20 25.67 -41.56
CA GLU A 117 -9.31 25.46 -40.63
C GLU A 117 -10.68 25.47 -41.31
N SER A 118 -10.84 26.32 -42.34
CA SER A 118 -12.06 26.38 -43.16
C SER A 118 -12.40 25.09 -43.91
N THR A 119 -11.51 24.10 -43.93
CA THR A 119 -11.74 22.78 -44.58
C THR A 119 -12.24 21.73 -43.58
N ALA A 120 -12.47 22.09 -42.33
CA ALA A 120 -13.01 21.18 -41.35
C ALA A 120 -14.41 20.67 -41.74
N VAL A 121 -14.64 19.40 -41.61
CA VAL A 121 -15.93 18.73 -41.87
C VAL A 121 -16.50 18.18 -40.57
N ALA A 122 -17.86 18.15 -40.49
CA ALA A 122 -18.55 17.60 -39.35
C ALA A 122 -18.31 16.09 -39.27
N LEU A 123 -18.15 15.58 -38.06
CA LEU A 123 -18.10 14.16 -37.74
C LEU A 123 -19.50 13.65 -37.37
N ASP A 124 -19.84 12.46 -37.86
CA ASP A 124 -20.91 11.65 -37.30
C ASP A 124 -20.39 11.03 -35.99
N VAL A 125 -21.11 11.26 -34.89
CA VAL A 125 -20.73 10.79 -33.56
C VAL A 125 -21.71 9.70 -33.12
N ALA A 126 -21.22 8.50 -32.78
CA ALA A 126 -22.00 7.43 -32.20
C ALA A 126 -21.43 7.03 -30.83
N GLU A 127 -22.26 7.05 -29.78
CA GLU A 127 -21.86 6.68 -28.42
C GLU A 127 -22.07 5.18 -28.17
N ASP A 128 -21.05 4.54 -27.59
CA ASP A 128 -21.15 3.25 -26.95
C ASP A 128 -21.03 3.45 -25.43
N LYS A 129 -22.17 3.49 -24.76
CA LYS A 129 -22.23 3.78 -23.32
C LYS A 129 -21.70 2.64 -22.45
N GLU A 130 -21.73 1.39 -22.94
CA GLU A 130 -21.23 0.25 -22.18
C GLU A 130 -19.70 0.26 -22.11
N ARG A 131 -19.04 0.58 -23.23
CA ARG A 131 -17.57 0.63 -23.32
C ARG A 131 -17.03 2.05 -23.12
N GLU A 132 -17.91 3.03 -22.98
CA GLU A 132 -17.57 4.46 -22.82
C GLU A 132 -16.81 5.02 -24.04
N PHE A 133 -17.17 4.54 -25.27
CA PHE A 133 -16.54 4.96 -26.52
C PHE A 133 -17.36 5.99 -27.28
N LEU A 134 -16.65 6.91 -27.93
CA LEU A 134 -17.18 7.72 -29.05
C LEU A 134 -16.58 7.19 -30.36
N HIS A 135 -17.45 6.73 -31.26
CA HIS A 135 -17.09 6.39 -32.62
C HIS A 135 -17.27 7.62 -33.51
N LEU A 136 -16.20 8.09 -34.10
CA LEU A 136 -16.13 9.30 -34.92
C LEU A 136 -15.88 8.92 -36.38
N SER A 137 -16.81 9.28 -37.27
CA SER A 137 -16.70 8.93 -38.69
C SER A 137 -17.18 10.07 -39.57
N VAL A 138 -16.85 10.03 -40.87
CA VAL A 138 -17.38 10.90 -41.89
C VAL A 138 -17.86 10.03 -43.05
N LYS A 139 -19.07 10.27 -43.52
CA LYS A 139 -19.62 9.48 -44.62
C LYS A 139 -18.68 9.49 -45.81
N ASP A 140 -18.42 8.31 -46.38
CA ASP A 140 -17.58 8.11 -47.57
C ASP A 140 -16.12 8.55 -47.44
N LEU A 141 -15.63 8.85 -46.19
CA LEU A 141 -14.24 9.19 -45.91
C LEU A 141 -13.52 8.02 -45.26
N THR A 142 -12.34 7.76 -45.76
CA THR A 142 -11.40 6.79 -45.15
C THR A 142 -10.15 7.55 -44.71
N PHE A 143 -9.77 7.32 -43.45
CA PHE A 143 -8.53 7.83 -42.86
C PHE A 143 -7.38 6.93 -43.31
N ALA A 144 -6.54 7.41 -44.21
CA ALA A 144 -5.45 6.63 -44.76
C ALA A 144 -4.30 6.48 -43.74
N GLU A 145 -3.62 5.33 -43.76
CA GLU A 145 -2.40 5.05 -42.96
C GLU A 145 -1.37 6.17 -43.20
N ASP A 146 -0.57 6.45 -42.17
CA ASP A 146 0.47 7.50 -42.11
C ASP A 146 -0.04 8.96 -42.36
N THR A 147 -1.34 9.18 -42.20
CA THR A 147 -1.88 10.57 -42.23
C THR A 147 -2.12 11.09 -40.79
N THR A 148 -2.03 12.43 -40.67
CA THR A 148 -2.27 13.14 -39.40
C THR A 148 -3.52 14.02 -39.52
N TRP A 149 -4.38 13.94 -38.52
CA TRP A 149 -5.66 14.63 -38.46
C TRP A 149 -5.83 15.41 -37.18
N LEU A 150 -6.62 16.48 -37.22
CA LEU A 150 -7.08 17.24 -36.07
C LEU A 150 -8.58 16.99 -35.89
N VAL A 151 -8.93 16.41 -34.75
CA VAL A 151 -10.31 16.24 -34.31
C VAL A 151 -10.60 17.29 -33.25
N THR A 152 -11.59 18.15 -33.49
CA THR A 152 -12.03 19.16 -32.52
C THR A 152 -13.43 18.79 -32.02
N ILE A 153 -13.58 18.67 -30.70
CA ILE A 153 -14.83 18.31 -30.04
C ILE A 153 -15.18 19.41 -29.04
N LYS A 154 -16.36 20.00 -29.16
CA LYS A 154 -16.96 20.88 -28.14
C LYS A 154 -17.96 20.09 -27.34
N TYR A 155 -17.90 20.25 -26.03
CA TYR A 155 -18.73 19.47 -25.12
C TYR A 155 -19.08 20.27 -23.85
N SER A 156 -20.07 19.78 -23.13
CA SER A 156 -20.42 20.24 -21.79
C SER A 156 -20.49 19.07 -20.82
N GLY A 157 -20.30 19.35 -19.53
CA GLY A 157 -20.36 18.37 -18.46
C GLY A 157 -20.69 19.00 -17.12
N ASN A 158 -20.72 18.17 -16.09
CA ASN A 158 -20.86 18.61 -14.72
C ASN A 158 -19.70 18.11 -13.86
N LEU A 159 -19.16 19.00 -13.01
CA LEU A 159 -18.24 18.62 -11.95
C LEU A 159 -18.88 17.54 -11.09
N ARG A 160 -18.21 16.43 -10.94
CA ARG A 160 -18.68 15.30 -10.12
C ARG A 160 -18.66 15.71 -8.63
N LEU A 161 -19.37 14.95 -7.82
CA LEU A 161 -19.50 15.16 -6.38
C LEU A 161 -19.04 13.94 -5.57
N ASP A 162 -18.42 12.97 -6.26
CA ASP A 162 -17.94 11.72 -5.70
C ASP A 162 -16.41 11.59 -5.69
N ASN A 163 -15.71 12.73 -5.82
CA ASN A 163 -14.25 12.87 -5.76
C ASN A 163 -13.48 12.11 -6.86
N GLY A 164 -14.11 11.83 -8.01
CA GLY A 164 -13.47 11.22 -9.19
C GLY A 164 -13.64 12.09 -10.44
N GLY A 165 -12.79 11.93 -11.44
CA GLY A 165 -12.83 12.70 -12.66
C GLY A 165 -12.53 14.18 -12.43
N PHE A 166 -13.23 15.07 -13.13
CA PHE A 166 -13.25 16.51 -12.84
C PHE A 166 -14.38 16.79 -11.85
N TYR A 167 -14.05 17.16 -10.62
CA TYR A 167 -15.02 17.22 -9.53
C TYR A 167 -14.93 18.50 -8.71
N ARG A 168 -16.00 18.78 -7.96
CA ARG A 168 -16.09 19.92 -7.03
C ARG A 168 -15.81 19.44 -5.61
N SER A 169 -14.83 20.07 -4.95
CA SER A 169 -14.60 19.98 -3.53
C SER A 169 -14.99 21.28 -2.83
N SER A 170 -15.06 21.26 -1.51
CA SER A 170 -15.41 22.43 -0.70
C SER A 170 -14.74 22.41 0.67
N TYR A 171 -14.62 23.59 1.27
CA TYR A 171 -14.15 23.75 2.65
C TYR A 171 -14.84 24.95 3.31
N THR A 172 -14.77 25.01 4.63
CA THR A 172 -15.23 26.18 5.40
C THR A 172 -14.01 27.05 5.70
N ASP A 173 -14.09 28.34 5.33
CA ASP A 173 -13.05 29.30 5.62
C ASP A 173 -13.11 29.81 7.08
N GLU A 174 -12.16 30.64 7.49
CA GLU A 174 -12.07 31.18 8.85
C GLU A 174 -13.28 32.04 9.26
N THR A 175 -14.05 32.53 8.28
CA THR A 175 -15.28 33.31 8.54
C THR A 175 -16.51 32.45 8.71
N GLY A 176 -16.41 31.14 8.49
CA GLY A 176 -17.51 30.18 8.47
C GLY A 176 -18.23 30.10 7.12
N ALA A 177 -17.70 30.74 6.06
CA ALA A 177 -18.27 30.66 4.72
C ALA A 177 -17.78 29.41 3.98
N THR A 178 -18.70 28.78 3.23
CA THR A 178 -18.34 27.67 2.33
C THR A 178 -17.62 28.21 1.09
N LYS A 179 -16.46 27.66 0.80
CA LYS A 179 -15.67 27.89 -0.41
C LYS A 179 -15.67 26.62 -1.26
N TYR A 180 -15.72 26.82 -2.56
CA TYR A 180 -15.68 25.73 -3.54
C TYR A 180 -14.39 25.76 -4.32
N LEU A 181 -13.98 24.61 -4.83
CA LEU A 181 -12.88 24.45 -5.77
C LEU A 181 -13.22 23.35 -6.78
N ALA A 182 -12.60 23.40 -7.95
CA ALA A 182 -12.64 22.32 -8.90
C ALA A 182 -11.24 21.68 -8.99
N THR A 183 -11.19 20.35 -8.99
CA THR A 183 -9.95 19.57 -9.03
C THR A 183 -10.15 18.27 -9.78
N THR A 184 -9.07 17.54 -10.04
CA THR A 184 -9.10 16.30 -10.83
C THR A 184 -8.61 15.11 -10.06
N GLN A 185 -9.19 13.92 -10.36
CA GLN A 185 -8.67 12.59 -10.03
C GLN A 185 -8.96 11.67 -11.21
N PHE A 186 -7.97 11.43 -12.07
CA PHE A 186 -8.19 10.75 -13.35
C PHE A 186 -7.76 9.28 -13.35
N GLU A 187 -6.87 8.87 -12.50
CA GLU A 187 -6.50 7.47 -12.37
C GLU A 187 -7.68 6.66 -11.80
N SER A 188 -8.00 5.55 -12.41
CA SER A 188 -7.34 4.88 -13.54
C SER A 188 -7.91 5.27 -14.91
N THR A 189 -9.24 5.55 -15.03
CA THR A 189 -9.96 5.70 -16.31
C THR A 189 -10.97 6.85 -16.26
N ASP A 190 -10.69 7.91 -15.50
CA ASP A 190 -11.63 9.00 -15.26
C ASP A 190 -11.27 10.31 -15.99
N ALA A 191 -10.17 10.37 -16.77
CA ALA A 191 -9.89 11.52 -17.67
C ALA A 191 -11.03 11.71 -18.68
N ARG A 192 -11.67 10.62 -19.14
CA ARG A 192 -12.83 10.60 -20.03
C ARG A 192 -14.07 11.29 -19.50
N HIS A 193 -14.12 11.62 -18.20
CA HIS A 193 -15.19 12.44 -17.59
C HIS A 193 -14.92 13.95 -17.68
N ALA A 194 -13.68 14.34 -18.02
CA ALA A 194 -13.29 15.74 -18.13
C ALA A 194 -13.19 16.20 -19.59
N PHE A 195 -12.70 15.32 -20.47
CA PHE A 195 -12.59 15.57 -21.91
C PHE A 195 -12.52 14.26 -22.70
N PRO A 196 -13.03 14.22 -23.96
CA PRO A 196 -12.83 13.07 -24.83
C PRO A 196 -11.35 12.81 -25.11
N CYS A 197 -10.86 11.56 -24.91
CA CYS A 197 -9.44 11.24 -25.02
C CYS A 197 -9.16 9.75 -25.29
N TYR A 198 -7.92 9.43 -25.60
CA TYR A 198 -7.38 8.07 -25.59
C TYR A 198 -6.96 7.73 -24.16
N ASP A 199 -7.90 7.24 -23.35
CA ASP A 199 -7.74 7.06 -21.91
C ASP A 199 -7.14 5.68 -21.58
N GLU A 200 -5.93 5.44 -22.11
CA GLU A 200 -5.12 4.24 -21.84
C GLU A 200 -3.66 4.62 -21.52
N PRO A 201 -2.98 3.96 -20.59
CA PRO A 201 -1.65 4.36 -20.13
C PRO A 201 -0.58 4.43 -21.23
N ALA A 202 -0.63 3.52 -22.23
CA ALA A 202 0.31 3.50 -23.34
C ALA A 202 0.02 4.57 -24.41
N LYS A 203 -1.19 5.18 -24.43
CA LYS A 203 -1.59 6.20 -25.41
C LYS A 203 -1.14 7.59 -24.95
N ARG A 204 0.16 7.80 -24.91
CA ARG A 204 0.81 9.03 -24.42
C ARG A 204 0.78 10.15 -25.46
N ALA A 205 0.55 11.39 -25.03
CA ALA A 205 0.57 12.58 -25.86
C ALA A 205 1.06 13.82 -25.10
N ILE A 206 1.22 14.93 -25.81
CA ILE A 206 1.51 16.25 -25.23
C ILE A 206 0.17 16.94 -24.93
N PHE A 207 0.04 17.57 -23.77
CA PHE A 207 -1.16 18.30 -23.37
C PHE A 207 -0.85 19.78 -23.22
N THR A 208 -1.63 20.63 -23.89
CA THR A 208 -1.66 22.08 -23.72
C THR A 208 -3.02 22.46 -23.14
N ILE A 209 -3.04 23.07 -21.95
CA ILE A 209 -4.27 23.31 -21.19
C ILE A 209 -4.47 24.81 -21.00
N THR A 210 -5.70 25.27 -21.22
CA THR A 210 -6.15 26.63 -20.89
C THR A 210 -7.43 26.52 -20.07
N ILE A 211 -7.50 27.26 -18.96
CA ILE A 211 -8.66 27.25 -18.06
C ILE A 211 -9.20 28.67 -17.90
N HIS A 212 -10.49 28.83 -18.17
CA HIS A 212 -11.27 30.06 -17.91
C HIS A 212 -11.98 29.91 -16.58
N HIS A 213 -11.74 30.85 -15.68
CA HIS A 213 -12.25 30.84 -14.30
C HIS A 213 -12.55 32.24 -13.79
N ASP A 214 -13.18 32.36 -12.62
CA ASP A 214 -13.37 33.67 -11.99
C ASP A 214 -12.01 34.32 -11.68
N PRO A 215 -11.84 35.64 -11.93
CA PRO A 215 -10.58 36.35 -11.65
C PRO A 215 -10.10 36.36 -10.22
N SER A 216 -10.96 36.04 -9.23
CA SER A 216 -10.57 35.90 -7.81
C SER A 216 -9.93 34.55 -7.49
N TYR A 217 -10.00 33.58 -8.43
CA TYR A 217 -9.44 32.25 -8.31
C TYR A 217 -8.13 32.15 -9.08
N ASN A 218 -7.32 31.15 -8.71
CA ASN A 218 -6.13 30.76 -9.42
C ASN A 218 -6.31 29.36 -10.02
N ALA A 219 -5.64 29.10 -11.13
CA ALA A 219 -5.52 27.74 -11.65
C ALA A 219 -4.06 27.28 -11.58
N ILE A 220 -3.86 26.01 -11.21
CA ILE A 220 -2.56 25.29 -11.23
C ILE A 220 -2.72 23.99 -12.00
N SER A 221 -1.65 23.51 -12.62
CA SER A 221 -1.65 22.29 -13.44
C SER A 221 -0.27 21.63 -13.44
N ASN A 222 -0.10 20.55 -14.21
CA ASN A 222 1.15 19.80 -14.39
C ASN A 222 2.35 20.69 -14.70
N MET A 223 2.17 21.69 -15.59
CA MET A 223 3.23 22.55 -16.11
C MET A 223 3.12 23.97 -15.57
N PRO A 224 4.21 24.77 -15.64
CA PRO A 224 4.15 26.18 -15.28
C PRO A 224 3.14 26.97 -16.13
N VAL A 225 2.65 28.06 -15.56
CA VAL A 225 1.80 29.02 -16.28
C VAL A 225 2.57 29.66 -17.45
N ASP A 226 1.96 29.72 -18.62
CA ASP A 226 2.41 30.53 -19.76
C ASP A 226 1.89 31.97 -19.61
N ALA A 227 2.70 32.79 -18.96
CA ALA A 227 2.32 34.18 -18.68
C ALA A 227 2.02 35.01 -19.94
N ALA A 228 2.55 34.63 -21.08
CA ALA A 228 2.30 35.36 -22.35
C ALA A 228 0.89 35.10 -22.91
N LYS A 229 0.27 33.98 -22.53
CA LYS A 229 -1.08 33.59 -22.95
C LYS A 229 -2.14 33.74 -21.86
N SER A 230 -1.73 34.07 -20.65
CA SER A 230 -2.62 34.23 -19.50
C SER A 230 -3.07 35.67 -19.30
N SER A 231 -4.24 35.83 -18.68
CA SER A 231 -4.83 37.12 -18.30
C SER A 231 -5.78 36.90 -17.10
N PRO A 232 -6.26 37.96 -16.40
CA PRO A 232 -7.22 37.79 -15.32
C PRO A 232 -8.42 36.94 -15.74
N GLY A 233 -8.67 35.83 -15.06
CA GLY A 233 -9.72 34.87 -15.38
C GLY A 233 -9.40 33.88 -16.51
N VAL A 234 -8.17 33.89 -17.07
CA VAL A 234 -7.70 32.93 -18.07
C VAL A 234 -6.29 32.50 -17.71
N THR A 235 -6.11 31.24 -17.37
CA THR A 235 -4.79 30.66 -17.10
C THR A 235 -4.45 29.64 -18.17
N ALA A 236 -3.42 29.93 -18.96
CA ALA A 236 -2.82 29.01 -19.93
C ALA A 236 -1.54 28.42 -19.35
N PHE A 237 -1.29 27.14 -19.63
CA PHE A 237 -0.10 26.42 -19.18
C PHE A 237 0.84 26.10 -20.35
N GLN A 238 2.13 25.94 -20.04
CA GLN A 238 3.09 25.44 -21.01
C GLN A 238 2.73 24.01 -21.43
N PRO A 239 3.06 23.57 -22.67
CA PRO A 239 2.84 22.18 -23.08
C PRO A 239 3.57 21.20 -22.17
N THR A 240 2.93 20.05 -21.90
CA THR A 240 3.55 18.97 -21.12
C THR A 240 4.62 18.25 -21.95
N VAL A 241 5.38 17.38 -21.31
CA VAL A 241 6.07 16.29 -21.99
C VAL A 241 5.05 15.24 -22.45
N LYS A 242 5.48 14.27 -23.25
CA LYS A 242 4.63 13.15 -23.67
C LYS A 242 4.24 12.28 -22.47
N MET A 243 2.96 12.26 -22.09
CA MET A 243 2.45 11.54 -20.92
C MET A 243 1.06 10.94 -21.15
N PRO A 244 0.60 9.97 -20.32
CA PRO A 244 -0.77 9.43 -20.42
C PRO A 244 -1.82 10.40 -19.86
N SER A 245 -3.08 10.20 -20.27
CA SER A 245 -4.22 11.03 -19.86
C SER A 245 -4.49 11.02 -18.37
N TYR A 246 -4.29 9.88 -17.70
CA TYR A 246 -4.58 9.73 -16.27
C TYR A 246 -3.70 10.59 -15.35
N LEU A 247 -2.56 11.08 -15.84
CA LEU A 247 -1.65 11.98 -15.12
C LEU A 247 -1.96 13.48 -15.33
N VAL A 248 -2.90 13.81 -16.20
CA VAL A 248 -3.32 15.22 -16.40
C VAL A 248 -4.04 15.69 -15.15
N ALA A 249 -3.63 16.85 -14.64
CA ALA A 249 -4.25 17.44 -13.46
C ALA A 249 -4.35 18.94 -13.55
N PHE A 250 -5.41 19.49 -12.95
CA PHE A 250 -5.59 20.92 -12.76
C PHE A 250 -6.50 21.20 -11.58
N ILE A 251 -6.24 22.33 -10.91
CA ILE A 251 -7.00 22.79 -9.74
C ILE A 251 -7.37 24.24 -9.97
N VAL A 252 -8.64 24.59 -9.74
CA VAL A 252 -9.16 25.98 -9.76
C VAL A 252 -9.64 26.32 -8.36
N SER A 253 -8.95 27.21 -7.67
CA SER A 253 -9.16 27.46 -6.23
C SER A 253 -8.66 28.85 -5.79
N GLU A 254 -8.87 29.17 -4.50
CA GLU A 254 -8.23 30.28 -3.80
C GLU A 254 -6.98 29.83 -3.02
N PHE A 255 -6.37 28.69 -3.34
CA PHE A 255 -5.23 28.15 -2.60
C PHE A 255 -4.03 29.10 -2.58
N VAL A 256 -3.27 29.00 -1.52
CA VAL A 256 -2.01 29.70 -1.28
C VAL A 256 -0.87 28.70 -1.14
N SER A 257 0.36 29.13 -1.38
CA SER A 257 1.50 28.21 -1.35
C SER A 257 2.68 28.74 -0.56
N SER A 258 3.41 27.82 0.06
CA SER A 258 4.82 27.98 0.42
C SER A 258 5.70 27.48 -0.72
N GLU A 259 6.85 28.13 -0.91
CA GLU A 259 7.76 27.85 -2.03
C GLU A 259 9.16 27.56 -1.54
N GLY A 260 9.85 26.65 -2.23
CA GLY A 260 11.25 26.30 -2.01
C GLY A 260 11.92 25.89 -3.30
N GLU A 261 13.25 25.81 -3.28
CA GLU A 261 14.05 25.34 -4.40
C GLU A 261 15.23 24.51 -3.89
N LEU A 262 15.43 23.35 -4.47
CA LEU A 262 16.60 22.54 -4.20
C LEU A 262 17.20 22.02 -5.51
N ASN A 263 18.51 22.20 -5.71
CA ASN A 263 19.22 21.81 -6.91
C ASN A 263 18.69 22.43 -8.23
N GLY A 264 18.03 23.59 -8.15
CA GLY A 264 17.45 24.26 -9.30
C GLY A 264 16.05 23.76 -9.68
N LEU A 265 15.41 22.90 -8.89
CA LEU A 265 14.03 22.49 -9.04
C LEU A 265 13.13 23.27 -8.06
N PRO A 266 12.28 24.18 -8.57
CA PRO A 266 11.26 24.85 -7.79
C PRO A 266 10.21 23.85 -7.29
N GLN A 267 9.85 23.93 -6.03
CA GLN A 267 8.76 23.15 -5.43
C GLN A 267 7.83 24.04 -4.63
N ARG A 268 6.54 23.74 -4.65
CA ARG A 268 5.51 24.47 -3.92
C ARG A 268 4.53 23.52 -3.28
N VAL A 269 4.08 23.88 -2.07
CA VAL A 269 2.98 23.17 -1.40
C VAL A 269 1.78 24.11 -1.32
N PHE A 270 0.67 23.70 -1.93
CA PHE A 270 -0.58 24.45 -1.98
C PHE A 270 -1.59 23.91 -0.99
N SER A 271 -2.29 24.81 -0.32
CA SER A 271 -3.43 24.47 0.54
C SER A 271 -4.42 25.63 0.66
N ARG A 272 -5.57 25.37 1.29
CA ARG A 272 -6.55 26.42 1.60
C ARG A 272 -5.94 27.48 2.51
N LYS A 273 -6.42 28.73 2.39
CA LYS A 273 -6.01 29.83 3.27
C LYS A 273 -6.21 29.48 4.75
N GLY A 274 -5.28 29.91 5.59
CA GLY A 274 -5.27 29.64 7.03
C GLY A 274 -4.47 28.40 7.44
N THR A 275 -4.00 27.58 6.49
CA THR A 275 -3.17 26.41 6.77
C THR A 275 -1.73 26.53 6.28
N GLU A 276 -1.28 27.74 5.94
CA GLU A 276 0.06 27.99 5.39
C GLU A 276 1.17 27.55 6.34
N HIS A 277 0.95 27.68 7.64
CA HIS A 277 1.89 27.30 8.70
C HIS A 277 2.06 25.76 8.85
N GLU A 278 1.22 24.97 8.19
CA GLU A 278 1.27 23.51 8.18
C GLU A 278 1.98 22.94 6.94
N GLN A 279 2.40 23.78 5.98
CA GLN A 279 3.01 23.37 4.70
C GLN A 279 4.52 23.09 4.81
N GLU A 280 5.22 23.63 5.82
CA GLU A 280 6.68 23.63 5.89
C GLU A 280 7.30 22.23 5.94
N TRP A 281 6.66 21.31 6.68
CA TRP A 281 7.15 19.94 6.80
C TRP A 281 7.13 19.23 5.44
N ALA A 282 6.01 19.28 4.73
CA ALA A 282 5.86 18.71 3.40
C ALA A 282 6.86 19.32 2.41
N LEU A 283 6.96 20.65 2.35
CA LEU A 283 7.89 21.32 1.44
C LEU A 283 9.35 20.89 1.66
N THR A 284 9.77 20.81 2.93
CA THR A 284 11.14 20.45 3.27
C THR A 284 11.42 18.97 2.97
N THR A 285 10.46 18.12 3.28
CA THR A 285 10.57 16.66 3.07
C THR A 285 10.54 16.32 1.60
N GLY A 286 9.58 16.87 0.83
CA GLY A 286 9.47 16.63 -0.61
C GLY A 286 10.74 17.03 -1.37
N MET A 287 11.32 18.22 -1.07
CA MET A 287 12.61 18.62 -1.65
C MET A 287 13.75 17.63 -1.34
N LEU A 288 13.78 17.12 -0.10
CA LEU A 288 14.83 16.19 0.31
C LEU A 288 14.63 14.80 -0.33
N VAL A 289 13.40 14.31 -0.37
CA VAL A 289 13.02 13.03 -0.96
C VAL A 289 13.31 13.01 -2.47
N GLU A 290 12.84 14.03 -3.22
CA GLU A 290 13.13 14.15 -4.65
C GLU A 290 14.65 14.07 -4.91
N LYS A 291 15.43 14.84 -4.17
CA LYS A 291 16.90 14.81 -4.28
C LYS A 291 17.47 13.41 -4.04
N ARG A 292 16.94 12.65 -3.07
CA ARG A 292 17.39 11.28 -2.79
C ARG A 292 17.04 10.33 -3.91
N LEU A 293 15.82 10.45 -4.46
CA LEU A 293 15.34 9.63 -5.57
C LEU A 293 16.12 9.91 -6.85
N SER A 294 16.25 11.17 -7.27
CA SER A 294 17.09 11.59 -8.41
C SER A 294 18.52 11.05 -8.28
N GLY A 295 19.11 11.15 -7.08
CA GLY A 295 20.45 10.64 -6.79
C GLY A 295 20.54 9.11 -6.84
N TYR A 296 19.52 8.40 -6.34
CA TYR A 296 19.49 6.93 -6.35
C TYR A 296 19.34 6.39 -7.76
N PHE A 297 18.41 6.93 -8.55
CA PHE A 297 18.17 6.47 -9.93
C PHE A 297 19.24 6.93 -10.91
N GLY A 298 19.99 8.01 -10.58
CA GLY A 298 20.91 8.64 -11.51
C GLY A 298 20.20 9.25 -12.73
N VAL A 299 18.90 9.55 -12.60
CA VAL A 299 18.02 10.16 -13.60
C VAL A 299 17.36 11.37 -12.92
N PRO A 300 17.59 12.62 -13.41
CA PRO A 300 16.98 13.79 -12.80
C PRO A 300 15.46 13.80 -12.99
N PHE A 301 14.75 14.52 -12.13
CA PHE A 301 13.34 14.83 -12.33
C PHE A 301 13.11 15.51 -13.70
N ALA A 302 12.05 15.12 -14.40
CA ALA A 302 11.92 15.41 -15.83
C ALA A 302 11.23 16.75 -16.14
N LEU A 303 10.50 17.34 -15.16
CA LEU A 303 9.72 18.56 -15.38
C LEU A 303 10.38 19.80 -14.76
N PRO A 304 9.98 21.03 -15.16
CA PRO A 304 10.60 22.26 -14.67
C PRO A 304 10.15 22.68 -13.25
N LYS A 305 9.19 22.01 -12.65
CA LYS A 305 8.69 22.26 -11.29
C LYS A 305 7.99 21.03 -10.74
N LEU A 306 7.91 20.92 -9.42
CA LEU A 306 7.09 19.94 -8.70
C LEU A 306 6.22 20.68 -7.70
N ASP A 307 4.90 20.62 -7.89
CA ASP A 307 3.91 21.18 -6.99
C ASP A 307 3.18 20.04 -6.26
N GLN A 308 2.81 20.29 -5.03
CA GLN A 308 2.02 19.41 -4.19
C GLN A 308 0.80 20.18 -3.67
N ALA A 309 -0.38 19.56 -3.65
CA ALA A 309 -1.59 20.26 -3.26
C ALA A 309 -2.44 19.45 -2.27
N ALA A 310 -2.79 20.07 -1.13
CA ALA A 310 -3.68 19.49 -0.11
C ALA A 310 -5.14 19.74 -0.50
N ILE A 311 -5.87 18.68 -0.84
CA ILE A 311 -7.25 18.74 -1.29
C ILE A 311 -8.20 18.39 -0.13
N PRO A 312 -9.20 19.26 0.18
CA PRO A 312 -10.13 19.02 1.28
C PRO A 312 -10.95 17.74 1.13
N ASP A 313 -11.48 17.45 -0.06
CA ASP A 313 -12.21 16.22 -0.36
C ASP A 313 -11.46 15.44 -1.46
N PHE A 314 -10.90 14.28 -1.10
CA PHE A 314 -10.08 13.47 -1.98
C PHE A 314 -10.34 11.98 -1.75
N ALA A 315 -10.51 11.21 -2.82
CA ALA A 315 -10.91 9.80 -2.73
C ALA A 315 -9.81 8.90 -2.19
N ALA A 316 -8.64 8.94 -2.81
CA ALA A 316 -7.46 8.19 -2.42
C ALA A 316 -6.69 8.85 -1.27
N GLY A 317 -5.50 8.39 -0.95
CA GLY A 317 -4.58 9.06 -0.02
C GLY A 317 -3.88 10.22 -0.70
N ALA A 318 -3.31 9.95 -1.88
CA ALA A 318 -2.64 10.89 -2.74
C ALA A 318 -2.68 10.43 -4.21
N MET A 319 -2.05 11.20 -5.12
CA MET A 319 -1.98 10.91 -6.55
C MET A 319 -0.76 11.59 -7.19
N GLU A 320 -0.05 10.85 -7.99
CA GLU A 320 1.20 11.22 -8.65
C GLU A 320 1.06 12.10 -9.90
N ASN A 321 0.01 12.86 -10.09
CA ASN A 321 -0.14 13.66 -11.32
C ASN A 321 1.15 14.39 -11.66
N TRP A 322 1.76 14.09 -12.80
CA TRP A 322 3.14 14.48 -13.11
C TRP A 322 3.38 15.98 -12.98
N GLY A 323 4.14 16.36 -11.96
CA GLY A 323 4.46 17.74 -11.60
C GLY A 323 3.39 18.51 -10.80
N LEU A 324 2.25 17.89 -10.48
CA LEU A 324 1.22 18.41 -9.55
C LEU A 324 0.64 17.27 -8.74
N ALA A 325 1.39 16.73 -7.79
CA ALA A 325 0.91 15.68 -6.90
C ALA A 325 -0.20 16.22 -5.97
N THR A 326 -1.26 15.44 -5.77
CA THR A 326 -2.42 15.84 -4.97
C THR A 326 -2.60 14.90 -3.79
N TYR A 327 -2.99 15.42 -2.64
CA TYR A 327 -3.04 14.71 -1.38
C TYR A 327 -4.31 15.05 -0.60
N ARG A 328 -4.78 14.15 0.25
CA ARG A 328 -5.64 14.57 1.35
C ARG A 328 -4.91 15.56 2.25
N GLU A 329 -5.62 16.52 2.83
CA GLU A 329 -5.03 17.48 3.77
C GLU A 329 -4.25 16.78 4.90
N GLU A 330 -4.77 15.68 5.44
CA GLU A 330 -4.15 14.91 6.53
C GLU A 330 -2.83 14.21 6.17
N TYR A 331 -2.53 14.10 4.87
CA TYR A 331 -1.32 13.47 4.34
C TYR A 331 -0.32 14.46 3.74
N LEU A 332 -0.59 15.77 3.88
CA LEU A 332 0.35 16.80 3.44
C LEU A 332 0.56 17.90 4.50
N LEU A 333 -0.45 18.19 5.32
CA LEU A 333 -0.39 19.28 6.28
C LEU A 333 0.03 18.79 7.68
N TYR A 334 1.10 19.38 8.21
CA TYR A 334 1.68 19.02 9.50
C TYR A 334 1.64 20.18 10.48
N ASN A 335 0.83 20.05 11.53
CA ASN A 335 0.78 21.02 12.61
C ASN A 335 1.70 20.58 13.75
N VAL A 336 2.74 21.36 14.03
CA VAL A 336 3.78 21.05 15.03
C VAL A 336 3.20 20.85 16.45
N GLU A 337 2.11 21.55 16.79
CA GLU A 337 1.50 21.49 18.11
C GLU A 337 0.54 20.31 18.29
N ASN A 338 -0.11 19.88 17.20
CA ASN A 338 -1.23 18.95 17.26
C ASN A 338 -1.03 17.64 16.49
N SER A 339 -0.09 17.59 15.51
CA SER A 339 0.15 16.40 14.72
C SER A 339 1.05 15.40 15.43
N THR A 340 0.75 14.12 15.26
CA THR A 340 1.50 13.03 15.87
C THR A 340 2.81 12.75 15.12
N THR A 341 3.73 12.02 15.74
CA THR A 341 4.91 11.46 15.04
C THR A 341 4.47 10.52 13.91
N ASN A 342 3.35 9.81 14.07
CA ASN A 342 2.78 8.98 13.00
C ASN A 342 2.30 9.82 11.82
N THR A 343 1.65 10.97 12.06
CA THR A 343 1.27 11.93 11.01
C THR A 343 2.50 12.43 10.27
N GLN A 344 3.55 12.82 11.01
CA GLN A 344 4.84 13.24 10.44
C GLN A 344 5.45 12.17 9.52
N THR A 345 5.44 10.93 9.98
CA THR A 345 5.95 9.78 9.22
C THR A 345 5.13 9.51 7.96
N ASN A 346 3.80 9.50 8.11
CA ASN A 346 2.89 9.24 6.99
C ASN A 346 3.02 10.29 5.89
N ILE A 347 3.16 11.58 6.23
CA ILE A 347 3.42 12.62 5.24
C ILE A 347 4.71 12.30 4.47
N ALA A 348 5.81 12.03 5.18
CA ALA A 348 7.09 11.73 4.54
C ALA A 348 7.04 10.47 3.64
N THR A 349 6.36 9.41 4.07
CA THR A 349 6.25 8.18 3.29
C THR A 349 5.33 8.34 2.09
N ILE A 350 4.18 9.03 2.23
CA ILE A 350 3.26 9.25 1.11
C ILE A 350 3.87 10.22 0.09
N GLU A 351 4.53 11.30 0.51
CA GLU A 351 5.29 12.15 -0.42
C GLU A 351 6.35 11.35 -1.17
N ALA A 352 7.09 10.50 -0.48
CA ALA A 352 8.09 9.65 -1.11
C ALA A 352 7.49 8.61 -2.07
N HIS A 353 6.25 8.16 -1.82
CA HIS A 353 5.47 7.31 -2.72
C HIS A 353 5.14 8.06 -4.03
N GLU A 354 4.51 9.23 -3.92
CA GLU A 354 4.12 10.04 -5.08
C GLU A 354 5.34 10.55 -5.85
N ASP A 355 6.41 10.93 -5.14
CA ASP A 355 7.66 11.33 -5.79
C ASP A 355 8.33 10.16 -6.53
N ALA A 356 8.26 8.93 -6.03
CA ALA A 356 8.81 7.76 -6.72
C ALA A 356 8.07 7.47 -8.04
N HIS A 357 6.77 7.72 -8.07
CA HIS A 357 5.98 7.60 -9.28
C HIS A 357 6.42 8.53 -10.40
N MET A 358 7.06 9.67 -10.11
CA MET A 358 7.60 10.58 -11.13
C MET A 358 8.57 9.88 -12.08
N TRP A 359 9.17 8.75 -11.66
CA TRP A 359 9.97 7.86 -12.51
C TRP A 359 9.21 6.59 -12.90
N PHE A 360 8.52 5.94 -11.92
CA PHE A 360 7.79 4.69 -12.12
C PHE A 360 6.28 4.93 -12.21
N GLY A 361 5.77 5.15 -13.40
CA GLY A 361 4.42 5.55 -13.74
C GLY A 361 4.39 6.73 -14.71
N ASP A 362 5.21 7.76 -14.45
CA ASP A 362 5.22 9.03 -15.16
C ASP A 362 6.27 9.03 -16.28
N LEU A 363 7.57 9.04 -15.93
CA LEU A 363 8.64 8.97 -16.92
C LEU A 363 8.53 7.70 -17.74
N VAL A 364 8.35 6.56 -17.07
CA VAL A 364 8.09 5.25 -17.67
C VAL A 364 6.69 4.81 -17.26
N ALA A 365 5.72 4.89 -18.17
CA ALA A 365 4.37 4.41 -17.92
C ALA A 365 4.29 2.88 -18.00
N ILE A 366 3.23 2.31 -17.48
CA ILE A 366 2.89 0.90 -17.68
C ILE A 366 2.23 0.70 -19.06
N GLU A 367 2.50 -0.43 -19.70
CA GLU A 367 1.92 -0.77 -21.00
C GLU A 367 0.39 -0.94 -20.90
N TRP A 368 -0.06 -1.54 -19.80
CA TRP A 368 -1.46 -1.71 -19.47
C TRP A 368 -1.64 -1.93 -17.96
N TRP A 369 -2.82 -1.76 -17.46
CA TRP A 369 -3.17 -1.93 -16.04
C TRP A 369 -2.81 -3.30 -15.46
N SER A 370 -2.65 -4.34 -16.30
CA SER A 370 -2.13 -5.65 -15.89
C SER A 370 -0.78 -5.57 -15.18
N TYR A 371 -0.02 -4.53 -15.45
CA TYR A 371 1.31 -4.27 -14.89
C TYR A 371 1.29 -3.17 -13.83
N LEU A 372 0.14 -2.92 -13.18
CA LEU A 372 -0.01 -1.88 -12.14
C LEU A 372 1.09 -1.95 -11.07
N TRP A 373 1.52 -3.16 -10.71
CA TRP A 373 2.59 -3.37 -9.75
C TRP A 373 3.95 -2.77 -10.15
N LEU A 374 4.21 -2.52 -11.45
CA LEU A 374 5.44 -1.86 -11.92
C LEU A 374 5.52 -0.39 -11.52
N LYS A 375 4.41 0.24 -11.18
CA LYS A 375 4.42 1.57 -10.57
C LYS A 375 4.19 1.48 -9.07
N GLU A 376 3.13 0.84 -8.61
CA GLU A 376 2.76 0.79 -7.20
C GLU A 376 3.76 0.04 -6.32
N GLY A 377 4.31 -1.06 -6.81
CA GLY A 377 5.33 -1.82 -6.09
C GLY A 377 6.64 -1.04 -5.92
N PHE A 378 7.07 -0.32 -6.97
CA PHE A 378 8.23 0.56 -6.84
C PHE A 378 7.96 1.74 -5.93
N ALA A 379 6.81 2.41 -6.04
CA ALA A 379 6.42 3.48 -5.13
C ALA A 379 6.38 2.99 -3.68
N THR A 380 5.78 1.82 -3.41
CA THR A 380 5.74 1.19 -2.08
C THR A 380 7.15 0.85 -1.54
N LEU A 381 8.08 0.42 -2.38
CA LEU A 381 9.47 0.23 -1.94
C LEU A 381 10.12 1.57 -1.63
N PHE A 382 10.00 2.54 -2.53
CA PHE A 382 10.71 3.81 -2.44
C PHE A 382 10.09 4.77 -1.43
N GLU A 383 8.80 4.66 -1.08
CA GLU A 383 8.22 5.40 0.05
C GLU A 383 9.02 5.18 1.35
N ASN A 384 9.55 3.97 1.53
CA ASN A 384 10.38 3.64 2.69
C ASN A 384 11.88 3.87 2.43
N LEU A 385 12.39 3.48 1.26
CA LEU A 385 13.82 3.61 0.96
C LEU A 385 14.24 5.09 0.81
N ALA A 386 13.43 5.94 0.21
CA ALA A 386 13.75 7.37 0.10
C ALA A 386 13.70 8.06 1.46
N VAL A 387 12.74 7.69 2.32
CA VAL A 387 12.69 8.19 3.71
C VAL A 387 13.88 7.68 4.52
N ASP A 388 14.31 6.42 4.38
CA ASP A 388 15.52 5.91 5.02
C ASP A 388 16.79 6.65 4.57
N LEU A 389 16.87 7.02 3.29
CA LEU A 389 17.96 7.84 2.76
C LEU A 389 17.89 9.31 3.22
N ALA A 390 16.69 9.83 3.51
CA ALA A 390 16.50 11.20 3.98
C ALA A 390 16.67 11.30 5.51
N TYR A 391 16.15 10.34 6.26
CA TYR A 391 16.08 10.29 7.73
C TYR A 391 16.55 8.91 8.26
N PRO A 392 17.83 8.54 8.09
CA PRO A 392 18.31 7.18 8.42
C PRO A 392 18.17 6.82 9.91
N GLU A 393 18.08 7.83 10.79
CA GLU A 393 17.85 7.63 12.22
C GLU A 393 16.42 7.17 12.57
N TRP A 394 15.49 7.19 11.62
CA TRP A 394 14.12 6.72 11.84
C TRP A 394 13.99 5.19 11.81
N ASP A 395 14.94 4.47 11.17
CA ASP A 395 14.88 3.01 10.97
C ASP A 395 13.52 2.56 10.40
N ILE A 396 13.05 3.29 9.38
CA ILE A 396 11.69 3.20 8.81
C ILE A 396 11.36 1.80 8.29
N PHE A 397 12.34 1.00 7.94
CA PHE A 397 12.11 -0.38 7.51
C PHE A 397 11.52 -1.30 8.59
N GLN A 398 11.50 -0.90 9.86
CA GLN A 398 10.71 -1.61 10.87
C GLN A 398 9.20 -1.39 10.68
N THR A 399 8.77 -0.19 10.25
CA THR A 399 7.36 0.08 9.93
C THR A 399 6.94 -0.58 8.63
N PHE A 400 7.78 -0.56 7.59
CA PHE A 400 7.57 -1.32 6.35
C PHE A 400 7.36 -2.81 6.63
N HIS A 401 8.19 -3.40 7.50
CA HIS A 401 8.10 -4.82 7.85
C HIS A 401 6.76 -5.17 8.49
N THR A 402 6.29 -4.38 9.45
CA THR A 402 5.04 -4.67 10.17
C THR A 402 3.79 -4.20 9.43
N GLY A 403 3.88 -3.11 8.66
CA GLY A 403 2.78 -2.53 7.89
C GLY A 403 2.55 -3.23 6.55
N SER A 404 3.57 -3.28 5.69
CA SER A 404 3.45 -3.79 4.31
C SER A 404 3.81 -5.27 4.20
N TYR A 405 5.01 -5.66 4.60
CA TYR A 405 5.52 -7.02 4.41
C TYR A 405 4.67 -8.10 5.09
N GLN A 406 4.36 -7.96 6.40
CA GLN A 406 3.53 -8.95 7.11
C GLN A 406 2.08 -8.95 6.61
N SER A 407 1.52 -7.79 6.28
CA SER A 407 0.15 -7.66 5.75
C SER A 407 0.00 -8.33 4.39
N ALA A 408 0.98 -8.15 3.50
CA ALA A 408 1.01 -8.82 2.20
C ALA A 408 1.00 -10.34 2.33
N MET A 409 1.81 -10.90 3.25
CA MET A 409 1.85 -12.34 3.48
C MET A 409 0.54 -12.93 3.99
N ILE A 410 -0.28 -12.13 4.67
CA ILE A 410 -1.62 -12.55 5.13
C ILE A 410 -2.55 -12.69 3.93
N SER A 411 -2.60 -11.67 3.08
CA SER A 411 -3.44 -11.64 1.88
C SER A 411 -3.01 -12.70 0.87
N ASP A 412 -1.71 -12.82 0.65
CA ASP A 412 -1.10 -13.72 -0.32
C ASP A 412 -1.14 -15.21 0.11
N GLY A 413 -1.40 -15.48 1.40
CA GLY A 413 -1.68 -16.82 1.92
C GLY A 413 -3.06 -17.37 1.56
N ASN A 414 -3.91 -16.62 0.85
CA ASN A 414 -5.16 -17.12 0.30
C ASN A 414 -4.87 -18.02 -0.92
N PRO A 415 -5.38 -19.27 -0.97
CA PRO A 415 -5.14 -20.18 -2.10
C PRO A 415 -5.58 -19.63 -3.46
N SER A 416 -6.59 -18.76 -3.48
CA SER A 416 -7.16 -18.17 -4.70
C SER A 416 -6.59 -16.79 -5.04
N VAL A 417 -5.50 -16.37 -4.39
CA VAL A 417 -4.91 -15.06 -4.62
C VAL A 417 -4.40 -14.91 -6.06
N ARG A 418 -4.65 -13.74 -6.67
CA ARG A 418 -4.16 -13.43 -8.00
C ARG A 418 -2.62 -13.26 -8.04
N PRO A 419 -1.98 -13.43 -9.18
CA PRO A 419 -0.58 -13.02 -9.37
C PRO A 419 -0.44 -11.49 -9.37
N MET A 420 0.80 -10.99 -9.29
CA MET A 420 1.11 -9.55 -9.42
C MET A 420 0.72 -9.04 -10.81
N THR A 421 1.16 -9.71 -11.87
CA THR A 421 0.75 -9.44 -13.25
C THR A 421 -0.57 -10.17 -13.52
N TYR A 422 -1.65 -9.41 -13.70
CA TYR A 422 -2.98 -9.96 -13.87
C TYR A 422 -3.80 -9.15 -14.88
N TYR A 423 -4.25 -9.80 -15.96
CA TYR A 423 -4.95 -9.14 -17.05
C TYR A 423 -6.40 -8.82 -16.72
N VAL A 424 -6.78 -7.56 -16.96
CA VAL A 424 -8.14 -7.02 -16.82
C VAL A 424 -8.41 -6.03 -17.96
N GLU A 425 -9.66 -5.75 -18.28
CA GLU A 425 -10.05 -4.76 -19.30
C GLU A 425 -11.07 -3.73 -18.80
N LYS A 426 -12.07 -4.17 -18.03
CA LYS A 426 -13.14 -3.29 -17.57
C LYS A 426 -12.66 -2.32 -16.50
N PRO A 427 -13.11 -1.05 -16.51
CA PRO A 427 -12.79 -0.09 -15.44
C PRO A 427 -13.05 -0.65 -14.03
N SER A 428 -14.17 -1.35 -13.81
CA SER A 428 -14.48 -1.99 -12.53
C SER A 428 -13.47 -3.07 -12.11
N ASP A 429 -12.91 -3.81 -13.08
CA ASP A 429 -11.92 -4.86 -12.78
C ASP A 429 -10.53 -4.26 -12.58
N ILE A 430 -10.22 -3.14 -13.28
CA ILE A 430 -8.98 -2.37 -13.07
C ILE A 430 -8.95 -1.84 -11.62
N SER A 431 -10.06 -1.30 -11.11
CA SER A 431 -10.11 -0.77 -9.75
C SER A 431 -9.85 -1.84 -8.67
N LEU A 432 -10.14 -3.12 -8.95
CA LEU A 432 -9.85 -4.23 -8.03
C LEU A 432 -8.36 -4.62 -7.97
N LEU A 433 -7.52 -4.10 -8.86
CA LEU A 433 -6.08 -4.34 -8.82
C LEU A 433 -5.36 -3.49 -7.78
N TYR A 434 -5.98 -2.42 -7.27
CA TYR A 434 -5.41 -1.55 -6.22
C TYR A 434 -5.55 -2.22 -4.85
N ASP A 435 -4.78 -3.27 -4.64
CA ASP A 435 -4.82 -4.14 -3.47
C ASP A 435 -3.42 -4.39 -2.89
N SER A 436 -3.35 -5.13 -1.79
CA SER A 436 -2.09 -5.48 -1.14
C SER A 436 -1.11 -6.26 -2.04
N ILE A 437 -1.56 -6.83 -3.16
CA ILE A 437 -0.70 -7.56 -4.09
C ILE A 437 0.07 -6.60 -5.00
N ALA A 438 -0.61 -5.58 -5.54
CA ALA A 438 0.04 -4.59 -6.39
C ALA A 438 0.99 -3.66 -5.60
N TYR A 439 0.67 -3.37 -4.34
CA TYR A 439 1.45 -2.49 -3.44
C TYR A 439 2.42 -3.28 -2.56
N ALA A 440 1.92 -3.86 -1.49
CA ALA A 440 2.70 -4.40 -0.38
C ALA A 440 3.50 -5.66 -0.75
N LYS A 441 2.90 -6.62 -1.48
CA LYS A 441 3.64 -7.78 -2.00
C LYS A 441 4.69 -7.33 -3.01
N ALA A 442 4.31 -6.50 -3.97
CA ALA A 442 5.21 -6.07 -5.02
C ALA A 442 6.41 -5.30 -4.43
N GLY A 443 6.18 -4.34 -3.52
CA GLY A 443 7.25 -3.63 -2.82
C GLY A 443 8.16 -4.58 -2.03
N SER A 444 7.59 -5.58 -1.35
CA SER A 444 8.35 -6.58 -0.59
C SER A 444 9.18 -7.52 -1.49
N VAL A 445 8.65 -7.92 -2.64
CA VAL A 445 9.37 -8.74 -3.63
C VAL A 445 10.49 -7.94 -4.28
N LEU A 446 10.27 -6.67 -4.60
CA LEU A 446 11.31 -5.78 -5.12
C LEU A 446 12.42 -5.55 -4.08
N ASP A 447 12.08 -5.35 -2.79
CA ASP A 447 13.07 -5.25 -1.71
C ASP A 447 13.87 -6.55 -1.55
N MET A 448 13.22 -7.69 -1.64
CA MET A 448 13.89 -8.99 -1.65
C MET A 448 14.93 -9.08 -2.78
N TRP A 449 14.60 -8.68 -4.01
CA TRP A 449 15.52 -8.70 -5.13
C TRP A 449 16.65 -7.67 -4.97
N ARG A 450 16.36 -6.49 -4.41
CA ARG A 450 17.36 -5.48 -4.06
C ARG A 450 18.44 -6.05 -3.13
N HIS A 451 18.03 -6.82 -2.12
CA HIS A 451 18.94 -7.48 -1.20
C HIS A 451 19.63 -8.70 -1.81
N ALA A 452 18.89 -9.55 -2.50
CA ALA A 452 19.40 -10.81 -3.05
C ALA A 452 20.45 -10.62 -4.15
N LEU A 453 20.24 -9.64 -5.04
CA LEU A 453 21.13 -9.29 -6.15
C LEU A 453 22.17 -8.23 -5.79
N THR A 454 22.17 -7.73 -4.58
CA THR A 454 22.84 -6.53 -4.08
C THR A 454 22.22 -5.22 -4.56
N ASN A 455 22.27 -4.21 -3.69
CA ASN A 455 21.74 -2.88 -4.04
C ASN A 455 22.41 -2.28 -5.29
N THR A 456 23.69 -2.59 -5.52
CA THR A 456 24.45 -2.05 -6.66
C THR A 456 23.91 -2.57 -8.00
N VAL A 457 23.62 -3.88 -8.11
CA VAL A 457 23.06 -4.49 -9.32
C VAL A 457 21.63 -3.98 -9.53
N PHE A 458 20.82 -3.97 -8.47
CA PHE A 458 19.44 -3.51 -8.51
C PHE A 458 19.36 -2.05 -8.96
N GLN A 459 20.08 -1.14 -8.31
CA GLN A 459 20.15 0.28 -8.64
C GLN A 459 20.57 0.52 -10.10
N ARG A 460 21.61 -0.20 -10.57
CA ARG A 460 22.06 -0.11 -11.96
C ARG A 460 21.00 -0.60 -12.94
N GLY A 461 20.28 -1.67 -12.59
CA GLY A 461 19.16 -2.18 -13.37
C GLY A 461 18.02 -1.18 -13.50
N LEU A 462 17.65 -0.51 -12.40
CA LEU A 462 16.63 0.54 -12.41
C LEU A 462 17.05 1.73 -13.28
N HIS A 463 18.31 2.16 -13.18
CA HIS A 463 18.85 3.18 -14.07
C HIS A 463 18.69 2.79 -15.55
N ASN A 464 19.11 1.57 -15.91
CA ASN A 464 18.99 1.07 -17.29
C ASN A 464 17.53 1.01 -17.76
N TYR A 465 16.61 0.55 -16.90
CA TYR A 465 15.18 0.49 -17.17
C TYR A 465 14.59 1.88 -17.45
N LEU A 466 14.88 2.86 -16.60
CA LEU A 466 14.35 4.21 -16.71
C LEU A 466 14.90 4.94 -17.94
N VAL A 467 16.20 4.82 -18.21
CA VAL A 467 16.82 5.48 -19.37
C VAL A 467 16.33 4.89 -20.70
N LYS A 468 16.22 3.54 -20.77
CA LYS A 468 15.76 2.84 -21.98
C LYS A 468 14.33 3.21 -22.35
N ASN A 469 13.44 3.31 -21.35
CA ASN A 469 12.01 3.43 -21.56
C ASN A 469 11.46 4.84 -21.27
N ALA A 470 12.32 5.84 -21.08
CA ALA A 470 11.91 7.22 -20.79
C ALA A 470 10.89 7.74 -21.82
N TYR A 471 9.80 8.36 -21.32
CA TYR A 471 8.68 8.88 -22.11
C TYR A 471 7.91 7.82 -22.92
N SER A 472 8.06 6.56 -22.58
CA SER A 472 7.40 5.43 -23.23
C SER A 472 6.61 4.60 -22.18
N ALA A 473 5.99 3.52 -22.62
CA ALA A 473 5.37 2.52 -21.76
C ALA A 473 6.24 1.25 -21.76
N ALA A 474 6.21 0.52 -20.64
CA ALA A 474 6.99 -0.69 -20.43
C ALA A 474 6.18 -1.77 -19.72
N ASN A 475 6.64 -3.00 -19.85
CA ASN A 475 6.10 -4.17 -19.15
C ASN A 475 7.18 -4.82 -18.26
N GLU A 476 6.82 -5.92 -17.59
CA GLU A 476 7.74 -6.59 -16.66
C GLU A 476 9.01 -7.15 -17.32
N THR A 477 8.94 -7.54 -18.60
CA THR A 477 10.11 -8.09 -19.32
C THR A 477 11.17 -7.01 -19.54
N ASP A 478 10.77 -5.75 -19.77
CA ASP A 478 11.70 -4.62 -19.86
C ASP A 478 12.49 -4.41 -18.57
N LEU A 479 11.84 -4.60 -17.40
CA LEU A 479 12.53 -4.56 -16.12
C LEU A 479 13.51 -5.73 -15.96
N PHE A 480 13.09 -6.96 -16.28
CA PHE A 480 13.92 -8.14 -16.15
C PHE A 480 15.16 -8.05 -17.03
N ASP A 481 15.01 -7.59 -18.28
CA ASP A 481 16.11 -7.34 -19.21
C ASP A 481 17.09 -6.30 -18.69
N ALA A 482 16.58 -5.20 -18.11
CA ALA A 482 17.41 -4.14 -17.54
C ALA A 482 18.24 -4.63 -16.33
N ILE A 483 17.65 -5.45 -15.45
CA ILE A 483 18.36 -6.08 -14.33
C ILE A 483 19.40 -7.09 -14.86
N ALA A 484 19.05 -7.91 -15.85
CA ALA A 484 19.97 -8.84 -16.46
C ALA A 484 21.14 -8.12 -17.16
N LEU A 485 20.89 -6.97 -17.79
CA LEU A 485 21.94 -6.13 -18.36
C LEU A 485 22.87 -5.61 -17.28
N ALA A 486 22.32 -5.08 -16.17
CA ALA A 486 23.11 -4.55 -15.06
C ALA A 486 24.02 -5.63 -14.42
N ALA A 487 23.50 -6.85 -14.25
CA ALA A 487 24.30 -7.97 -13.76
C ALA A 487 25.51 -8.25 -14.67
N ARG A 488 25.29 -8.26 -16.01
CA ARG A 488 26.40 -8.40 -16.99
C ARG A 488 27.39 -7.25 -16.94
N GLU A 489 26.92 -6.00 -16.90
CA GLU A 489 27.77 -4.79 -16.83
C GLU A 489 28.68 -4.79 -15.60
N LEU A 490 28.18 -5.30 -14.48
CA LEU A 490 28.88 -5.34 -13.20
C LEU A 490 29.63 -6.66 -12.97
N ASN A 491 29.62 -7.57 -13.94
CA ASN A 491 30.18 -8.91 -13.81
C ASN A 491 29.66 -9.67 -12.58
N TYR A 492 28.37 -9.50 -12.27
CA TYR A 492 27.69 -10.19 -11.19
C TYR A 492 27.09 -11.51 -11.72
N GLU A 493 27.46 -12.61 -11.06
CA GLU A 493 26.99 -13.93 -11.44
C GLU A 493 25.60 -14.20 -10.84
N VAL A 494 24.59 -14.40 -11.69
CA VAL A 494 23.24 -14.79 -11.29
C VAL A 494 23.08 -16.30 -11.41
N PRO A 495 22.34 -16.96 -10.48
CA PRO A 495 22.24 -18.42 -10.44
C PRO A 495 21.35 -19.03 -11.54
N ALA A 496 20.52 -18.22 -12.20
CA ALA A 496 19.63 -18.60 -13.29
C ALA A 496 19.33 -17.39 -14.19
N LEU A 497 18.53 -17.56 -15.23
CA LEU A 497 18.03 -16.42 -16.00
C LEU A 497 17.22 -15.48 -15.08
N VAL A 498 17.47 -14.20 -15.16
CA VAL A 498 16.76 -13.18 -14.32
C VAL A 498 15.25 -13.25 -14.59
N GLU A 499 14.84 -13.46 -15.85
CA GLU A 499 13.44 -13.63 -16.21
C GLU A 499 12.80 -14.83 -15.48
N ASP A 500 13.44 -15.99 -15.47
CA ASP A 500 12.93 -17.19 -14.79
C ASP A 500 12.81 -16.99 -13.28
N MET A 501 13.78 -16.27 -12.70
CA MET A 501 13.81 -15.98 -11.28
C MET A 501 12.68 -15.00 -10.91
N MET A 502 12.60 -13.86 -11.58
CA MET A 502 11.66 -12.80 -11.23
C MET A 502 10.22 -13.16 -11.61
N SER A 503 10.00 -13.78 -12.80
CA SER A 503 8.66 -14.19 -13.23
C SER A 503 8.02 -15.24 -12.31
N SER A 504 8.83 -16.03 -11.61
CA SER A 504 8.31 -16.98 -10.61
C SER A 504 7.56 -16.29 -9.46
N TRP A 505 7.80 -14.99 -9.24
CA TRP A 505 7.13 -14.17 -8.23
C TRP A 505 6.00 -13.31 -8.82
N THR A 506 6.14 -12.84 -10.05
CA THR A 506 5.19 -11.89 -10.65
C THR A 506 4.01 -12.57 -11.34
N ARG A 507 4.21 -13.76 -11.92
CA ARG A 507 3.23 -14.48 -12.76
C ARG A 507 2.44 -15.55 -12.01
N GLN A 508 2.63 -15.70 -10.70
CA GLN A 508 1.84 -16.61 -9.86
C GLN A 508 1.54 -15.96 -8.49
N GLY A 509 0.32 -16.19 -7.98
CA GLY A 509 -0.07 -15.75 -6.65
C GLY A 509 0.43 -16.69 -5.56
N GLY A 510 0.52 -16.22 -4.32
CA GLY A 510 1.00 -16.97 -3.19
C GLY A 510 2.47 -16.73 -2.86
N LEU A 511 2.95 -17.36 -1.81
CA LEU A 511 4.32 -17.24 -1.29
C LEU A 511 4.84 -18.59 -0.79
N PRO A 512 6.19 -18.77 -0.73
CA PRO A 512 6.78 -20.00 -0.20
C PRO A 512 6.67 -20.11 1.32
N LEU A 513 6.47 -21.32 1.81
CA LEU A 513 6.83 -21.80 3.15
C LEU A 513 8.11 -22.61 3.05
N LEU A 514 9.16 -22.17 3.73
CA LEU A 514 10.40 -22.93 3.85
C LEU A 514 10.38 -23.76 5.13
N THR A 515 10.55 -25.07 4.99
CA THR A 515 10.74 -25.98 6.11
C THR A 515 12.22 -26.29 6.27
N VAL A 516 12.75 -26.02 7.47
CA VAL A 516 14.16 -26.21 7.80
C VAL A 516 14.31 -27.39 8.77
N GLU A 517 15.02 -28.42 8.32
CA GLU A 517 15.32 -29.62 9.10
C GLU A 517 16.83 -29.71 9.36
N ARG A 518 17.22 -29.70 10.64
CA ARG A 518 18.65 -29.72 11.05
C ARG A 518 19.12 -31.13 11.38
N ASN A 519 20.37 -31.41 11.02
CA ASN A 519 21.13 -32.51 11.57
C ASN A 519 22.06 -31.99 12.69
N TYR A 520 21.68 -32.24 13.91
CA TYR A 520 22.41 -31.74 15.11
C TYR A 520 23.74 -32.42 15.36
N ASN A 521 24.10 -33.48 14.61
CA ASN A 521 25.36 -34.22 14.77
C ASN A 521 26.52 -33.62 13.96
N ASP A 522 26.22 -33.02 12.80
CA ASP A 522 27.25 -32.58 11.85
C ASP A 522 27.13 -31.10 11.40
N GLY A 523 26.13 -30.38 11.93
CA GLY A 523 25.86 -28.98 11.56
C GLY A 523 25.25 -28.78 10.18
N SER A 524 24.79 -29.85 9.50
CA SER A 524 24.07 -29.72 8.26
C SER A 524 22.58 -29.43 8.48
N PHE A 525 21.94 -28.84 7.46
CA PHE A 525 20.50 -28.65 7.46
C PHE A 525 19.97 -28.67 6.02
N THR A 526 18.70 -29.07 5.89
CA THR A 526 18.00 -29.11 4.61
C THR A 526 16.86 -28.10 4.62
N VAL A 527 16.71 -27.36 3.52
CA VAL A 527 15.63 -26.40 3.29
C VAL A 527 14.76 -26.92 2.16
N LYS A 528 13.46 -27.06 2.42
CA LYS A 528 12.46 -27.47 1.44
C LYS A 528 11.45 -26.35 1.30
N GLN A 529 10.85 -26.19 0.10
CA GLN A 529 9.74 -25.25 -0.10
C GLN A 529 8.44 -25.96 -0.39
N GLU A 530 7.36 -25.36 0.02
CA GLU A 530 5.99 -25.62 -0.40
C GLU A 530 5.23 -24.30 -0.51
N GLN A 531 4.12 -24.26 -1.22
CA GLN A 531 3.28 -23.06 -1.21
C GLN A 531 2.65 -22.89 0.18
N TYR A 532 2.86 -21.71 0.79
CA TYR A 532 2.17 -21.35 2.01
C TYR A 532 0.69 -21.06 1.74
N THR A 533 -0.18 -21.59 2.59
CA THR A 533 -1.60 -21.25 2.61
C THR A 533 -2.05 -21.01 4.05
N ASN A 534 -2.99 -20.10 4.26
CA ASN A 534 -3.57 -19.83 5.58
C ASN A 534 -4.32 -21.06 6.13
N ASN A 535 -4.79 -21.95 5.27
CA ASN A 535 -5.34 -23.25 5.61
C ASN A 535 -4.34 -24.35 5.26
N LYS A 536 -3.77 -25.06 6.25
CA LYS A 536 -2.78 -26.11 6.05
C LYS A 536 -3.26 -27.29 5.19
N ASP A 537 -4.58 -27.51 5.12
CA ASP A 537 -5.18 -28.63 4.39
C ASP A 537 -5.41 -28.29 2.90
N ALA A 538 -5.32 -26.99 2.55
CA ALA A 538 -5.29 -26.55 1.17
C ALA A 538 -3.87 -26.73 0.62
N LYS A 539 -3.72 -27.66 -0.34
CA LYS A 539 -2.44 -27.90 -1.00
C LYS A 539 -2.28 -26.97 -2.18
N GLY A 540 -1.15 -26.26 -2.23
CA GLY A 540 -0.68 -25.54 -3.41
C GLY A 540 0.40 -26.33 -4.14
N ASP A 541 0.56 -26.08 -5.43
CA ASP A 541 1.52 -26.73 -6.32
C ASP A 541 2.61 -25.77 -6.83
N LYS A 542 2.56 -24.51 -6.36
CA LYS A 542 3.47 -23.46 -6.83
C LYS A 542 4.81 -23.51 -6.11
N THR A 543 5.87 -23.23 -6.87
CA THR A 543 7.25 -23.15 -6.39
C THR A 543 7.96 -21.94 -6.98
N TRP A 544 8.97 -21.45 -6.28
CA TRP A 544 9.68 -20.20 -6.58
C TRP A 544 11.20 -20.42 -6.67
N TYR A 545 11.89 -19.45 -7.29
CA TYR A 545 13.31 -19.26 -7.05
C TYR A 545 13.48 -18.42 -5.77
N VAL A 546 13.93 -19.03 -4.68
CA VAL A 546 13.99 -18.39 -3.37
C VAL A 546 15.43 -18.07 -2.99
N PRO A 547 15.77 -16.76 -2.77
CA PRO A 547 17.08 -16.38 -2.23
C PRO A 547 17.15 -16.76 -0.76
N VAL A 548 18.24 -17.42 -0.35
CA VAL A 548 18.44 -17.92 1.02
C VAL A 548 19.74 -17.39 1.59
N ASN A 549 19.66 -16.88 2.80
CA ASN A 549 20.76 -16.56 3.69
C ASN A 549 20.42 -16.94 5.12
N TYR A 550 21.41 -17.02 6.02
CA TYR A 550 21.18 -17.41 7.39
C TYR A 550 22.21 -16.82 8.36
N ALA A 551 21.84 -16.79 9.63
CA ALA A 551 22.71 -16.49 10.76
C ALA A 551 22.64 -17.60 11.80
N VAL A 552 23.75 -17.79 12.55
CA VAL A 552 23.86 -18.76 13.63
C VAL A 552 24.25 -18.06 14.94
N GLN A 553 23.96 -18.67 16.08
CA GLN A 553 24.13 -18.01 17.38
C GLN A 553 25.57 -17.59 17.66
N SER A 554 26.56 -18.38 17.27
CA SER A 554 28.00 -18.07 17.44
C SER A 554 28.49 -16.96 16.50
N ASN A 555 27.78 -16.72 15.38
CA ASN A 555 28.07 -15.65 14.44
C ASN A 555 26.76 -14.95 14.00
N PRO A 556 26.17 -14.11 14.87
CA PRO A 556 24.90 -13.47 14.63
C PRO A 556 25.04 -12.24 13.71
N ASP A 557 25.61 -12.43 12.50
CA ASP A 557 25.73 -11.37 11.50
C ASP A 557 24.46 -11.26 10.66
N PHE A 558 23.59 -10.34 11.02
CA PHE A 558 22.39 -10.00 10.27
C PHE A 558 22.59 -8.85 9.26
N ARG A 559 23.78 -8.22 9.18
CA ARG A 559 24.01 -7.06 8.31
C ARG A 559 24.18 -7.43 6.85
N ARG A 560 24.75 -8.60 6.56
CA ARG A 560 24.95 -9.09 5.20
C ARG A 560 23.69 -9.84 4.78
N THR A 561 22.91 -9.23 3.92
CA THR A 561 21.57 -9.71 3.51
C THR A 561 21.55 -10.31 2.12
N GLU A 562 22.69 -10.28 1.40
CA GLU A 562 22.83 -10.89 0.09
C GLU A 562 22.50 -12.39 0.16
N ALA A 563 21.94 -12.92 -0.91
CA ALA A 563 21.71 -14.36 -1.01
C ALA A 563 23.04 -15.12 -1.04
N THR A 564 23.23 -16.06 -0.11
CA THR A 564 24.37 -16.97 -0.10
C THR A 564 24.07 -18.26 -0.87
N HIS A 565 22.81 -18.60 -0.99
CA HIS A 565 22.29 -19.76 -1.70
C HIS A 565 20.97 -19.40 -2.38
N TYR A 566 20.58 -20.21 -3.36
CA TYR A 566 19.25 -20.14 -3.98
C TYR A 566 18.59 -21.52 -3.94
N LEU A 567 17.35 -21.55 -3.50
CA LEU A 567 16.51 -22.73 -3.58
C LEU A 567 15.76 -22.69 -4.92
N HIS A 568 16.10 -23.62 -5.81
CA HIS A 568 15.45 -23.75 -7.12
C HIS A 568 14.08 -24.41 -6.98
N LYS A 569 13.17 -24.15 -7.94
CA LYS A 569 11.75 -24.53 -7.91
C LYS A 569 11.50 -25.94 -7.35
N ASP A 570 12.01 -26.97 -7.92
CA ASP A 570 11.68 -28.35 -7.59
C ASP A 570 12.81 -29.10 -6.84
N GLN A 571 13.68 -28.35 -6.16
CA GLN A 571 14.86 -28.92 -5.50
C GLN A 571 14.83 -28.68 -3.99
N ASN A 572 15.49 -29.53 -3.24
CA ASN A 572 15.83 -29.29 -1.85
C ASN A 572 17.24 -28.68 -1.79
N LEU A 573 17.43 -27.72 -0.89
CA LEU A 573 18.74 -27.13 -0.65
C LEU A 573 19.35 -27.77 0.61
N SER A 574 20.51 -28.41 0.47
CA SER A 574 21.28 -28.96 1.58
C SER A 574 22.52 -28.11 1.82
N ILE A 575 22.69 -27.62 3.05
CA ILE A 575 23.79 -26.78 3.47
C ILE A 575 24.54 -27.47 4.61
N SER A 576 25.86 -27.49 4.53
CA SER A 576 26.73 -27.98 5.60
C SER A 576 27.52 -26.82 6.17
N ASP A 577 27.33 -26.51 7.45
CA ASP A 577 28.07 -25.49 8.19
C ASP A 577 28.67 -26.10 9.46
N ALA A 578 29.93 -26.48 9.37
CA ALA A 578 30.65 -27.07 10.51
C ALA A 578 30.76 -26.12 11.73
N ALA A 579 30.50 -24.81 11.56
CA ALA A 579 30.45 -23.85 12.65
C ALA A 579 29.12 -23.91 13.41
N LEU A 580 28.06 -24.44 12.84
CA LEU A 580 26.73 -24.56 13.47
C LEU A 580 26.72 -25.72 14.48
N LYS A 581 26.72 -25.40 15.76
CA LYS A 581 26.72 -26.40 16.85
C LYS A 581 25.33 -26.84 17.22
N SER A 582 25.22 -28.04 17.80
CA SER A 582 23.94 -28.63 18.20
C SER A 582 23.11 -27.78 19.18
N GLY A 583 23.75 -27.05 20.07
CA GLY A 583 23.11 -26.17 21.07
C GLY A 583 22.88 -24.73 20.62
N GLU A 584 23.12 -24.40 19.36
CA GLU A 584 22.98 -23.05 18.82
C GLU A 584 21.72 -22.92 17.94
N TRP A 585 21.05 -21.77 18.00
CA TRP A 585 19.98 -21.49 17.08
C TRP A 585 20.50 -21.19 15.67
N LEU A 586 19.67 -21.55 14.67
CA LEU A 586 19.80 -21.20 13.26
C LEU A 586 18.60 -20.33 12.85
N ILE A 587 18.84 -19.18 12.24
CA ILE A 587 17.79 -18.30 11.72
C ILE A 587 18.11 -17.96 10.26
N LEU A 588 17.19 -18.31 9.37
CA LEU A 588 17.24 -17.94 7.96
C LEU A 588 16.63 -16.55 7.75
N ASN A 589 16.85 -15.99 6.54
CA ASN A 589 16.24 -14.73 6.11
C ASN A 589 16.67 -13.53 6.96
N LYS A 590 17.95 -13.20 6.91
CA LYS A 590 18.53 -12.07 7.66
C LYS A 590 17.76 -10.78 7.39
N GLN A 591 17.42 -10.06 8.47
CA GLN A 591 16.58 -8.87 8.47
C GLN A 591 15.19 -9.09 7.83
N SER A 592 14.77 -10.34 7.59
CA SER A 592 13.50 -10.69 6.94
C SER A 592 13.31 -9.98 5.59
N THR A 593 14.37 -9.94 4.79
CA THR A 593 14.35 -9.29 3.47
C THR A 593 13.74 -10.17 2.37
N GLY A 594 13.73 -11.50 2.54
CA GLY A 594 13.10 -12.43 1.60
C GLY A 594 11.61 -12.60 1.88
N TYR A 595 10.78 -12.55 0.85
CA TYR A 595 9.31 -12.61 0.96
C TYR A 595 8.81 -14.06 1.07
N TYR A 596 9.05 -14.70 2.20
CA TYR A 596 8.65 -16.08 2.49
C TYR A 596 8.57 -16.35 3.99
N ARG A 597 7.77 -17.37 4.38
CA ARG A 597 7.67 -17.86 5.77
C ARG A 597 8.64 -18.99 6.03
N ILE A 598 9.05 -19.16 7.29
CA ILE A 598 10.00 -20.18 7.67
C ILE A 598 9.51 -20.96 8.89
N ASN A 599 9.38 -22.28 8.74
CA ASN A 599 9.15 -23.18 9.84
C ASN A 599 10.40 -24.00 10.13
N TYR A 600 10.76 -24.06 11.41
CA TYR A 600 11.90 -24.85 11.88
C TYR A 600 11.43 -26.11 12.56
N ASP A 601 12.33 -27.11 12.71
CA ASP A 601 12.09 -28.22 13.61
C ASP A 601 11.89 -27.73 15.07
N THR A 602 11.20 -28.54 15.86
CA THR A 602 10.82 -28.16 17.24
C THR A 602 12.03 -27.80 18.11
N HIS A 603 13.16 -28.49 17.92
CA HIS A 603 14.34 -28.21 18.73
C HIS A 603 14.97 -26.84 18.37
N ASN A 604 15.02 -26.48 17.11
CA ASN A 604 15.50 -25.15 16.70
C ASN A 604 14.56 -24.04 17.19
N TRP A 605 13.22 -24.24 17.19
CA TRP A 605 12.29 -23.28 17.81
C TRP A 605 12.57 -23.08 19.31
N GLN A 606 12.91 -24.15 20.04
CA GLN A 606 13.31 -24.06 21.45
C GLN A 606 14.62 -23.27 21.61
N LEU A 607 15.62 -23.54 20.79
CA LEU A 607 16.89 -22.82 20.81
C LEU A 607 16.70 -21.33 20.51
N ILE A 608 15.83 -20.98 19.53
CA ILE A 608 15.44 -19.60 19.23
C ILE A 608 14.79 -18.94 20.44
N SER A 609 13.80 -19.60 21.08
CA SER A 609 13.12 -19.08 22.27
C SER A 609 14.08 -18.83 23.42
N HIS A 610 15.03 -19.74 23.65
CA HIS A 610 16.08 -19.55 24.65
C HIS A 610 17.02 -18.40 24.31
N GLY A 611 17.41 -18.29 23.03
CA GLY A 611 18.27 -17.19 22.55
C GLY A 611 17.61 -15.82 22.74
N LEU A 612 16.29 -15.72 22.49
CA LEU A 612 15.50 -14.52 22.76
C LEU A 612 15.41 -14.19 24.25
N ALA A 613 15.19 -15.19 25.10
CA ALA A 613 15.14 -14.99 26.56
C ALA A 613 16.50 -14.60 27.16
N ASP A 614 17.63 -15.07 26.60
CA ASP A 614 18.97 -14.77 27.08
C ASP A 614 19.47 -13.41 26.56
N ARG A 615 19.42 -13.22 25.23
CA ARG A 615 20.01 -12.04 24.54
C ARG A 615 19.24 -11.63 23.31
N PRO A 616 18.03 -11.03 23.43
CA PRO A 616 17.20 -10.69 22.27
C PRO A 616 17.92 -9.76 21.29
N HIS A 617 18.79 -8.87 21.75
CA HIS A 617 19.56 -7.93 20.92
C HIS A 617 20.53 -8.60 19.94
N LYS A 618 20.83 -9.89 20.06
CA LYS A 618 21.64 -10.65 19.10
C LYS A 618 20.87 -11.03 17.84
N ILE A 619 19.55 -10.98 17.89
CA ILE A 619 18.66 -11.24 16.75
C ILE A 619 18.08 -9.92 16.27
N HIS A 620 18.12 -9.66 14.97
CA HIS A 620 17.66 -8.39 14.39
C HIS A 620 16.19 -8.12 14.70
N PRO A 621 15.74 -6.88 14.96
CA PRO A 621 14.34 -6.56 15.30
C PRO A 621 13.32 -7.11 14.31
N ARG A 622 13.55 -6.95 13.00
CA ARG A 622 12.65 -7.50 11.96
C ARG A 622 12.58 -9.03 12.00
N ASN A 623 13.69 -9.72 12.32
CA ASN A 623 13.64 -11.18 12.51
C ASN A 623 12.87 -11.57 13.75
N ARG A 624 13.00 -10.84 14.87
CA ARG A 624 12.20 -11.11 16.09
C ARG A 624 10.70 -10.93 15.82
N ALA A 625 10.33 -9.87 15.08
CA ALA A 625 8.96 -9.63 14.63
C ALA A 625 8.45 -10.78 13.72
N GLN A 626 9.24 -11.20 12.74
CA GLN A 626 8.84 -12.29 11.84
C GLN A 626 8.74 -13.63 12.54
N LEU A 627 9.61 -13.93 13.50
CA LEU A 627 9.50 -15.15 14.34
C LEU A 627 8.19 -15.18 15.13
N ILE A 628 7.71 -14.03 15.64
CA ILE A 628 6.42 -13.92 16.32
C ILE A 628 5.27 -14.17 15.33
N ASP A 629 5.29 -13.52 14.14
CA ASP A 629 4.24 -13.68 13.14
C ASP A 629 4.19 -15.10 12.58
N ASP A 630 5.35 -15.68 12.23
CA ASP A 630 5.43 -17.06 11.73
C ASP A 630 4.96 -18.06 12.80
N ALA A 631 5.42 -17.94 14.05
CA ALA A 631 4.97 -18.81 15.14
C ALA A 631 3.45 -18.70 15.37
N TYR A 632 2.88 -17.49 15.31
CA TYR A 632 1.44 -17.28 15.41
C TYR A 632 0.68 -17.95 14.26
N ARG A 633 1.08 -17.71 13.00
CA ARG A 633 0.43 -18.30 11.83
C ARG A 633 0.52 -19.83 11.83
N PHE A 634 1.65 -20.38 12.20
CA PHE A 634 1.83 -21.83 12.28
C PHE A 634 1.08 -22.45 13.44
N ALA A 635 1.03 -21.80 14.60
CA ALA A 635 0.26 -22.31 15.74
C ALA A 635 -1.24 -22.32 15.42
N THR A 636 -1.78 -21.23 14.88
CA THR A 636 -3.20 -21.12 14.60
C THR A 636 -3.66 -21.97 13.42
N SER A 637 -2.76 -22.30 12.48
CA SER A 637 -3.03 -23.26 11.40
C SER A 637 -2.69 -24.71 11.77
N GLY A 638 -2.24 -24.99 12.99
CA GLY A 638 -1.90 -26.34 13.44
C GLY A 638 -0.61 -26.94 12.85
N ARG A 639 0.29 -26.09 12.32
CA ARG A 639 1.65 -26.47 11.88
C ARG A 639 2.69 -26.41 13.01
N LEU A 640 2.37 -25.69 14.10
CA LEU A 640 3.22 -25.54 15.29
C LEU A 640 2.36 -25.63 16.56
N SER A 641 2.95 -26.04 17.67
CA SER A 641 2.24 -26.04 18.96
C SER A 641 2.07 -24.62 19.48
N HIS A 642 0.89 -24.29 20.01
CA HIS A 642 0.63 -23.03 20.73
C HIS A 642 1.60 -22.81 21.90
N PHE A 643 2.09 -23.91 22.51
CA PHE A 643 3.11 -23.81 23.54
C PHE A 643 4.37 -23.07 23.07
N VAL A 644 4.82 -23.35 21.86
CA VAL A 644 6.02 -22.69 21.27
C VAL A 644 5.78 -21.20 21.11
N LEU A 645 4.62 -20.81 20.56
CA LEU A 645 4.25 -19.40 20.39
C LEU A 645 4.18 -18.66 21.74
N LEU A 646 3.41 -19.21 22.69
CA LEU A 646 3.18 -18.54 23.96
C LEU A 646 4.46 -18.51 24.82
N GLN A 647 5.32 -19.53 24.71
CA GLN A 647 6.65 -19.54 25.30
C GLN A 647 7.58 -18.52 24.63
N LEU A 648 7.54 -18.41 23.31
CA LEU A 648 8.35 -17.43 22.56
C LEU A 648 8.02 -16.00 23.01
N LEU A 649 6.74 -15.67 23.22
CA LEU A 649 6.33 -14.33 23.66
C LEU A 649 6.85 -13.95 25.07
N THR A 650 7.27 -14.91 25.89
CA THR A 650 7.74 -14.62 27.28
C THR A 650 9.03 -13.79 27.35
N TYR A 651 9.74 -13.56 26.25
CA TYR A 651 10.90 -12.65 26.21
C TYR A 651 10.51 -11.15 26.17
N LEU A 652 9.25 -10.83 25.83
CA LEU A 652 8.80 -9.44 25.61
C LEU A 652 9.08 -8.47 26.77
N PRO A 653 9.14 -8.89 28.06
CA PRO A 653 9.60 -8.00 29.12
C PRO A 653 10.99 -7.38 28.87
N GLN A 654 11.83 -7.99 28.03
CA GLN A 654 13.15 -7.45 27.64
C GLN A 654 13.15 -6.71 26.29
N GLU A 655 12.02 -6.69 25.57
CA GLU A 655 11.97 -6.12 24.23
C GLU A 655 11.83 -4.59 24.26
N THR A 656 12.63 -3.90 23.44
CA THR A 656 12.66 -2.43 23.39
C THR A 656 12.45 -1.85 22.00
N GLN A 657 12.30 -2.71 20.98
CA GLN A 657 12.21 -2.30 19.59
C GLN A 657 10.77 -2.32 19.08
N TYR A 658 10.50 -1.45 18.10
CA TYR A 658 9.16 -1.25 17.55
C TYR A 658 8.59 -2.50 16.87
N ALA A 659 9.31 -3.07 15.89
CA ALA A 659 8.74 -4.14 15.07
C ALA A 659 8.26 -5.36 15.88
N PRO A 660 9.02 -5.90 16.84
CA PRO A 660 8.52 -6.99 17.68
C PRO A 660 7.30 -6.60 18.52
N TRP A 661 7.28 -5.38 19.10
CA TRP A 661 6.12 -4.92 19.89
C TRP A 661 4.89 -4.67 19.01
N SER A 662 5.05 -4.13 17.82
CA SER A 662 3.96 -3.95 16.86
C SER A 662 3.34 -5.29 16.46
N THR A 663 4.18 -6.28 16.13
CA THR A 663 3.71 -7.64 15.80
C THR A 663 3.07 -8.33 16.99
N ALA A 664 3.66 -8.23 18.20
CA ALA A 664 3.07 -8.79 19.41
C ALA A 664 1.72 -8.14 19.76
N ASN A 665 1.60 -6.81 19.62
CA ASN A 665 0.34 -6.10 19.80
C ASN A 665 -0.73 -6.62 18.83
N SER A 666 -0.39 -6.86 17.57
CA SER A 666 -1.30 -7.43 16.57
C SER A 666 -1.78 -8.85 16.98
N VAL A 667 -0.87 -9.74 17.40
CA VAL A 667 -1.20 -11.09 17.85
C VAL A 667 -2.06 -11.08 19.11
N ILE A 668 -1.70 -10.26 20.12
CA ILE A 668 -2.45 -10.11 21.37
C ILE A 668 -3.85 -9.54 21.10
N SER A 669 -3.98 -8.57 20.18
CA SER A 669 -5.26 -7.99 19.79
C SER A 669 -6.19 -9.02 19.13
N VAL A 670 -5.63 -9.92 18.31
CA VAL A 670 -6.41 -11.02 17.71
C VAL A 670 -6.88 -12.00 18.80
N PHE A 671 -6.01 -12.38 19.74
CA PHE A 671 -6.42 -13.22 20.86
C PHE A 671 -7.50 -12.55 21.72
N ASN A 672 -7.34 -11.26 22.01
CA ASN A 672 -8.36 -10.47 22.70
C ASN A 672 -9.72 -10.52 22.01
N ARG A 673 -9.75 -10.33 20.68
CA ARG A 673 -10.99 -10.39 19.88
C ARG A 673 -11.73 -11.71 20.07
N TYR A 674 -11.02 -12.84 20.04
CA TYR A 674 -11.63 -14.16 20.18
C TYR A 674 -11.93 -14.58 21.63
N LEU A 675 -11.16 -14.08 22.60
CA LEU A 675 -11.21 -14.57 23.98
C LEU A 675 -11.92 -13.62 24.95
N SER A 676 -12.25 -12.38 24.55
CA SER A 676 -12.81 -11.36 25.46
C SER A 676 -14.15 -11.74 26.11
N ALA A 677 -14.89 -12.66 25.49
CA ALA A 677 -16.13 -13.22 26.06
C ALA A 677 -15.94 -14.57 26.80
N ASP A 678 -14.70 -15.04 26.98
CA ASP A 678 -14.37 -16.30 27.58
C ASP A 678 -14.40 -16.20 29.13
N GLU A 679 -14.91 -17.22 29.80
CA GLU A 679 -14.93 -17.31 31.29
C GLU A 679 -13.52 -17.21 31.90
N ALA A 680 -12.49 -17.67 31.18
CA ALA A 680 -11.10 -17.63 31.59
C ALA A 680 -10.33 -16.43 31.07
N TYR A 681 -11.01 -15.41 30.55
CA TYR A 681 -10.37 -14.23 29.95
C TYR A 681 -9.42 -13.51 30.91
N GLU A 682 -9.73 -13.48 32.21
CA GLU A 682 -8.82 -12.94 33.24
C GLU A 682 -7.44 -13.62 33.27
N ASN A 683 -7.36 -14.90 32.93
CA ASN A 683 -6.07 -15.60 32.87
C ASN A 683 -5.25 -15.14 31.68
N PHE A 684 -5.92 -14.85 30.55
CA PHE A 684 -5.26 -14.24 29.41
C PHE A 684 -4.76 -12.82 29.72
N GLN A 685 -5.59 -12.01 30.39
CA GLN A 685 -5.17 -10.66 30.80
C GLN A 685 -3.97 -10.72 31.78
N PHE A 686 -3.97 -11.66 32.72
CA PHE A 686 -2.84 -11.86 33.64
C PHE A 686 -1.54 -12.19 32.88
N TYR A 687 -1.62 -13.09 31.88
CA TYR A 687 -0.48 -13.44 31.07
C TYR A 687 0.03 -12.21 30.28
N VAL A 688 -0.85 -11.47 29.60
CA VAL A 688 -0.47 -10.28 28.84
C VAL A 688 0.11 -9.19 29.75
N ALA A 689 -0.44 -8.99 30.95
CA ALA A 689 0.11 -8.08 31.93
C ALA A 689 1.54 -8.46 32.33
N ALA A 690 1.82 -9.75 32.51
CA ALA A 690 3.19 -10.22 32.81
C ALA A 690 4.18 -9.94 31.65
N LEU A 691 3.70 -9.93 30.38
CA LEU A 691 4.55 -9.61 29.22
C LEU A 691 4.87 -8.13 29.11
N VAL A 692 3.98 -7.23 29.54
CA VAL A 692 4.06 -5.80 29.19
C VAL A 692 4.45 -4.89 30.34
N SER A 693 4.21 -5.30 31.61
CA SER A 693 4.34 -4.40 32.78
C SER A 693 5.72 -3.76 32.89
N GLU A 694 6.80 -4.52 32.71
CA GLU A 694 8.17 -4.00 32.81
C GLU A 694 8.44 -2.90 31.75
N GLN A 695 7.98 -3.11 30.52
CA GLN A 695 8.19 -2.12 29.48
C GLN A 695 7.24 -0.93 29.62
N PHE A 696 6.01 -1.14 30.10
CA PHE A 696 5.11 -0.04 30.42
C PHE A 696 5.70 0.87 31.51
N ASP A 697 6.25 0.30 32.57
CA ASP A 697 6.91 1.06 33.63
C ASP A 697 8.15 1.81 33.11
N LYS A 698 8.88 1.24 32.16
CA LYS A 698 10.09 1.83 31.58
C LYS A 698 9.78 2.96 30.59
N PHE A 699 8.87 2.75 29.65
CA PHE A 699 8.52 3.76 28.66
C PHE A 699 7.63 4.85 29.22
N GLY A 700 6.75 4.50 30.18
CA GLY A 700 5.72 5.40 30.69
C GLY A 700 4.73 5.80 29.60
N VAL A 701 3.84 6.74 29.89
CA VAL A 701 2.88 7.27 28.89
C VAL A 701 3.36 8.53 28.20
N ASN A 702 4.24 9.33 28.80
CA ASN A 702 4.64 10.64 28.26
C ASN A 702 5.87 10.53 27.37
N ASP A 703 5.88 11.27 26.25
CA ASP A 703 7.07 11.46 25.43
C ASP A 703 8.21 12.10 26.24
N GLN A 704 9.44 11.72 25.93
CA GLN A 704 10.64 12.30 26.56
C GLN A 704 11.37 13.15 25.51
N ASN A 705 11.96 14.27 25.95
CA ASN A 705 12.73 15.15 25.08
C ASN A 705 13.94 14.42 24.49
N GLY A 706 14.10 14.50 23.16
CA GLY A 706 15.22 13.90 22.45
C GLY A 706 15.12 12.39 22.21
N GLU A 707 13.96 11.80 22.39
CA GLU A 707 13.74 10.39 22.06
C GLU A 707 13.88 10.11 20.57
N GLN A 708 14.38 8.91 20.25
CA GLN A 708 14.41 8.42 18.88
C GLN A 708 12.98 8.23 18.33
N HIS A 709 12.86 8.37 17.04
CA HIS A 709 11.59 8.33 16.32
C HIS A 709 10.73 7.10 16.65
N LEU A 710 11.27 5.89 16.51
CA LEU A 710 10.53 4.64 16.78
C LEU A 710 10.27 4.36 18.25
N VAL A 711 10.92 5.04 19.20
CA VAL A 711 10.62 4.90 20.63
C VAL A 711 9.20 5.37 20.93
N LYS A 712 8.74 6.43 20.28
CA LYS A 712 7.36 6.94 20.41
C LYS A 712 6.32 5.94 19.88
N PHE A 713 6.63 5.28 18.76
CA PHE A 713 5.80 4.20 18.21
C PHE A 713 5.78 2.97 19.14
N THR A 714 6.94 2.60 19.70
CA THR A 714 7.07 1.49 20.65
C THR A 714 6.24 1.77 21.89
N ARG A 715 6.32 2.97 22.45
CA ARG A 715 5.51 3.41 23.60
C ARG A 715 4.02 3.24 23.32
N ASN A 716 3.53 3.68 22.17
CA ASN A 716 2.13 3.53 21.81
C ASN A 716 1.69 2.06 21.71
N ALA A 717 2.52 1.19 21.13
CA ALA A 717 2.25 -0.24 21.09
C ALA A 717 2.21 -0.84 22.50
N VAL A 718 3.14 -0.46 23.38
CA VAL A 718 3.20 -0.89 24.78
C VAL A 718 1.97 -0.39 25.57
N ILE A 719 1.57 0.88 25.42
CA ILE A 719 0.37 1.44 26.06
C ILE A 719 -0.88 0.66 25.60
N ASN A 720 -1.01 0.38 24.31
CA ASN A 720 -2.16 -0.37 23.78
C ASN A 720 -2.26 -1.76 24.43
N VAL A 721 -1.15 -2.49 24.51
CA VAL A 721 -1.09 -3.82 25.15
C VAL A 721 -1.34 -3.72 26.65
N ALA A 722 -0.79 -2.73 27.35
CA ALA A 722 -0.94 -2.52 28.77
C ALA A 722 -2.40 -2.21 29.16
N CYS A 723 -3.04 -1.29 28.44
CA CYS A 723 -4.45 -0.97 28.68
C CYS A 723 -5.39 -2.12 28.27
N LEU A 724 -5.06 -2.90 27.22
CA LEU A 724 -5.79 -4.12 26.85
C LEU A 724 -5.68 -5.21 27.93
N ALA A 725 -4.50 -5.35 28.52
CA ALA A 725 -4.28 -6.27 29.65
C ALA A 725 -5.02 -5.84 30.92
N GLY A 726 -5.63 -4.66 30.95
CA GLY A 726 -6.32 -4.14 32.13
C GLY A 726 -5.39 -3.60 33.21
N LEU A 727 -4.14 -3.23 32.89
CA LEU A 727 -3.24 -2.61 33.86
C LEU A 727 -3.86 -1.32 34.41
N LYS A 728 -4.11 -1.32 35.72
CA LYS A 728 -4.79 -0.19 36.37
C LYS A 728 -4.04 1.13 36.20
N SER A 729 -2.71 1.12 36.27
CA SER A 729 -1.88 2.31 36.03
C SER A 729 -2.09 2.91 34.64
N CYS A 730 -2.19 2.07 33.60
CA CYS A 730 -2.46 2.51 32.22
C CYS A 730 -3.84 3.13 32.09
N LEU A 731 -4.87 2.46 32.61
CA LEU A 731 -6.26 2.93 32.53
C LEU A 731 -6.48 4.21 33.33
N ASP A 732 -5.95 4.29 34.56
CA ASP A 732 -6.09 5.48 35.40
C ASP A 732 -5.39 6.70 34.78
N GLU A 733 -4.19 6.53 34.24
CA GLU A 733 -3.40 7.63 33.67
C GLU A 733 -3.99 8.17 32.37
N THR A 734 -4.42 7.28 31.47
CA THR A 734 -5.08 7.69 30.22
C THR A 734 -6.42 8.38 30.51
N ASN A 735 -7.23 7.87 31.46
CA ASN A 735 -8.49 8.51 31.84
C ASN A 735 -8.25 9.86 32.51
N ALA A 736 -7.28 9.99 33.41
CA ALA A 736 -6.97 11.26 34.07
C ALA A 736 -6.62 12.39 33.07
N LYS A 737 -5.87 12.07 32.00
CA LYS A 737 -5.54 13.04 30.93
C LYS A 737 -6.79 13.48 30.17
N LEU A 738 -7.72 12.58 29.84
CA LEU A 738 -8.99 12.97 29.17
C LEU A 738 -9.83 13.85 30.08
N GLN A 739 -9.95 13.51 31.38
CA GLN A 739 -10.70 14.33 32.34
C GLN A 739 -10.05 15.71 32.58
N ALA A 740 -8.72 15.81 32.53
CA ALA A 740 -8.01 17.10 32.62
C ALA A 740 -8.28 17.99 31.39
N LEU A 741 -8.35 17.40 30.20
CA LEU A 741 -8.76 18.12 28.98
C LEU A 741 -10.20 18.65 29.13
N ILE A 742 -11.14 17.82 29.57
CA ILE A 742 -12.56 18.22 29.70
C ILE A 742 -12.77 19.27 30.78
N ALA A 743 -12.13 19.13 31.94
CA ALA A 743 -12.35 19.98 33.09
C ALA A 743 -11.56 21.31 33.06
N HIS A 744 -10.39 21.30 32.45
CA HIS A 744 -9.42 22.41 32.56
C HIS A 744 -8.88 22.87 31.19
N GLY A 745 -9.26 22.21 30.08
CA GLY A 745 -8.71 22.52 28.77
C GLY A 745 -7.21 22.12 28.62
N THR A 746 -6.70 21.27 29.52
CA THR A 746 -5.28 20.83 29.44
C THR A 746 -5.09 20.00 28.19
N PRO A 747 -4.23 20.40 27.23
CA PRO A 747 -4.04 19.67 26.00
C PRO A 747 -3.40 18.31 26.26
N ILE A 748 -3.79 17.31 25.45
CA ILE A 748 -3.17 16.00 25.43
C ILE A 748 -2.01 16.06 24.46
N GLU A 749 -0.85 15.56 24.84
CA GLU A 749 0.32 15.47 23.98
C GLU A 749 -0.04 14.70 22.69
N PRO A 750 0.39 15.15 21.48
CA PRO A 750 -0.08 14.60 20.21
C PRO A 750 -0.01 13.06 20.12
N ASN A 751 1.14 12.46 20.48
CA ASN A 751 1.31 11.01 20.40
C ASN A 751 0.43 10.22 21.38
N LEU A 752 -0.12 10.86 22.39
CA LEU A 752 -0.99 10.22 23.39
C LEU A 752 -2.49 10.38 23.08
N GLN A 753 -2.85 11.20 22.12
CA GLN A 753 -4.27 11.48 21.83
C GLN A 753 -5.04 10.18 21.55
N THR A 754 -4.54 9.33 20.66
CA THR A 754 -5.22 8.07 20.32
C THR A 754 -5.46 7.16 21.54
N PRO A 755 -4.46 6.77 22.34
CA PRO A 755 -4.72 5.92 23.51
C PRO A 755 -5.52 6.60 24.60
N VAL A 756 -5.38 7.91 24.80
CA VAL A 756 -6.13 8.65 25.82
C VAL A 756 -7.61 8.76 25.46
N TYR A 757 -7.94 9.21 24.24
CA TYR A 757 -9.34 9.27 23.81
C TYR A 757 -9.97 7.88 23.78
N CYS A 758 -9.31 6.88 23.19
CA CYS A 758 -9.88 5.54 23.07
C CYS A 758 -10.13 4.89 24.43
N ASN A 759 -9.15 4.90 25.37
CA ASN A 759 -9.34 4.27 26.67
C ASN A 759 -10.29 5.07 27.58
N GLY A 760 -10.29 6.41 27.47
CA GLY A 760 -11.25 7.25 28.20
C GLY A 760 -12.68 7.04 27.74
N LEU A 761 -12.91 6.80 26.45
CA LEU A 761 -14.24 6.56 25.87
C LEU A 761 -14.82 5.17 26.17
N LYS A 762 -14.00 4.18 26.49
CA LYS A 762 -14.51 2.84 26.85
C LYS A 762 -15.47 2.83 28.04
N GLN A 763 -15.32 3.75 28.98
CA GLN A 763 -16.14 3.86 30.19
C GLN A 763 -16.75 5.25 30.34
N ALA A 764 -16.87 6.00 29.23
CA ALA A 764 -17.35 7.35 29.24
C ALA A 764 -18.85 7.46 29.62
N ASP A 765 -19.18 8.42 30.44
CA ASP A 765 -20.56 8.90 30.54
C ASP A 765 -20.96 9.70 29.29
N ASP A 766 -22.25 9.99 29.17
CA ASP A 766 -22.75 10.71 27.98
C ASP A 766 -22.11 12.10 27.83
N LYS A 767 -21.78 12.76 28.93
CA LYS A 767 -21.15 14.09 28.91
C LYS A 767 -19.72 14.03 28.35
N THR A 768 -18.95 13.04 28.75
CA THR A 768 -17.59 12.79 28.23
C THR A 768 -17.63 12.43 26.74
N PHE A 769 -18.57 11.57 26.36
CA PHE A 769 -18.76 11.18 24.97
C PHE A 769 -19.17 12.38 24.10
N ASP A 770 -20.16 13.14 24.53
CA ASP A 770 -20.65 14.31 23.80
C ASP A 770 -19.56 15.37 23.62
N PHE A 771 -18.69 15.58 24.61
CA PHE A 771 -17.55 16.48 24.47
C PHE A 771 -16.63 16.08 23.30
N VAL A 772 -16.29 14.81 23.18
CA VAL A 772 -15.42 14.31 22.09
C VAL A 772 -16.15 14.33 20.75
N TYR A 773 -17.43 14.00 20.74
CA TYR A 773 -18.28 14.04 19.54
C TYR A 773 -18.44 15.49 19.02
N ASP A 774 -18.71 16.45 19.89
CA ASP A 774 -18.82 17.87 19.53
C ASP A 774 -17.49 18.41 19.02
N LYS A 775 -16.36 17.96 19.60
CA LYS A 775 -15.04 18.31 19.12
C LYS A 775 -14.82 17.83 17.68
N LEU A 776 -15.24 16.61 17.33
CA LEU A 776 -15.20 16.10 15.94
C LEU A 776 -16.02 17.01 15.01
N MET A 777 -17.25 17.37 15.40
CA MET A 777 -18.14 18.15 14.54
C MET A 777 -17.65 19.59 14.31
N HIS A 778 -16.81 20.14 15.20
CA HIS A 778 -16.33 21.52 15.09
C HIS A 778 -14.87 21.65 14.66
N SER A 779 -14.12 20.56 14.65
CA SER A 779 -12.72 20.60 14.19
C SER A 779 -12.64 20.83 12.68
N ASN A 780 -11.73 21.71 12.27
CA ASN A 780 -11.40 21.97 10.86
C ASN A 780 -10.02 21.39 10.46
N ASN A 781 -9.37 20.62 11.36
CA ASN A 781 -8.13 19.92 11.11
C ASN A 781 -8.42 18.45 10.76
N GLN A 782 -8.05 18.01 9.57
CA GLN A 782 -8.39 16.67 9.08
C GLN A 782 -7.70 15.54 9.86
N ALA A 783 -6.44 15.74 10.27
CA ALA A 783 -5.73 14.74 11.08
C ALA A 783 -6.39 14.55 12.44
N GLU A 784 -6.81 15.63 13.10
CA GLU A 784 -7.58 15.57 14.36
C GLU A 784 -8.93 14.88 14.15
N ARG A 785 -9.67 15.24 13.09
CA ARG A 785 -10.97 14.62 12.77
C ARG A 785 -10.85 13.12 12.60
N ARG A 786 -9.86 12.66 11.85
CA ARG A 786 -9.59 11.22 11.64
C ARG A 786 -9.28 10.50 12.96
N LEU A 787 -8.49 11.12 13.83
CA LEU A 787 -8.19 10.58 15.16
C LEU A 787 -9.46 10.47 16.01
N LEU A 788 -10.29 11.51 16.06
CA LEU A 788 -11.54 11.55 16.82
C LEU A 788 -12.56 10.54 16.30
N ILE A 789 -12.66 10.36 14.96
CA ILE A 789 -13.47 9.31 14.33
C ILE A 789 -13.02 7.94 14.84
N SER A 790 -11.73 7.65 14.80
CA SER A 790 -11.21 6.36 15.31
C SER A 790 -11.48 6.16 16.81
N ALA A 791 -11.36 7.23 17.60
CA ALA A 791 -11.53 7.18 19.05
C ALA A 791 -12.98 6.97 19.48
N LEU A 792 -13.94 7.63 18.84
CA LEU A 792 -15.37 7.50 19.17
C LEU A 792 -15.89 6.08 19.00
N GLY A 793 -15.34 5.32 18.03
CA GLY A 793 -15.62 3.89 17.90
C GLY A 793 -15.16 3.01 19.06
N CYS A 794 -14.32 3.53 19.98
CA CYS A 794 -13.90 2.80 21.18
C CYS A 794 -14.94 2.75 22.30
N ALA A 795 -16.00 3.56 22.24
CA ALA A 795 -17.08 3.54 23.24
C ALA A 795 -17.71 2.14 23.37
N GLN A 796 -18.22 1.84 24.58
CA GLN A 796 -18.84 0.55 24.87
C GLN A 796 -20.33 0.70 25.31
N ASN A 797 -20.88 1.88 25.18
CA ASN A 797 -22.29 2.17 25.43
C ASN A 797 -23.05 2.14 24.09
N GLU A 798 -24.06 1.27 23.98
CA GLU A 798 -24.85 1.08 22.75
C GLU A 798 -25.48 2.39 22.24
N LYS A 799 -26.05 3.21 23.13
CA LYS A 799 -26.71 4.46 22.74
C LYS A 799 -25.71 5.49 22.19
N GLN A 800 -24.51 5.56 22.77
CA GLN A 800 -23.45 6.46 22.30
C GLN A 800 -22.99 6.05 20.92
N LEU A 801 -22.76 4.74 20.70
CA LEU A 801 -22.37 4.21 19.41
C LEU A 801 -23.50 4.31 18.37
N GLU A 802 -24.78 4.10 18.75
CA GLU A 802 -25.93 4.30 17.85
C GLU A 802 -26.03 5.77 17.40
N LYS A 803 -25.85 6.74 18.30
CA LYS A 803 -25.75 8.16 17.96
C LYS A 803 -24.61 8.40 16.97
N TYR A 804 -23.43 7.82 17.22
CA TYR A 804 -22.24 8.02 16.42
C TYR A 804 -22.38 7.46 14.99
N VAL A 805 -22.76 6.17 14.83
CA VAL A 805 -22.89 5.57 13.49
C VAL A 805 -24.03 6.17 12.68
N SER A 806 -25.11 6.61 13.36
CA SER A 806 -26.24 7.28 12.71
C SER A 806 -25.85 8.63 12.08
N SER A 807 -24.80 9.27 12.59
CA SER A 807 -24.31 10.53 12.01
C SER A 807 -23.73 10.35 10.59
N SER A 808 -23.39 9.12 10.19
CA SER A 808 -22.92 8.83 8.81
C SER A 808 -23.94 9.20 7.74
N ILE A 809 -25.24 9.03 8.02
CA ILE A 809 -26.35 9.32 7.07
C ILE A 809 -27.04 10.67 7.32
N ASP A 810 -26.68 11.39 8.37
CA ASP A 810 -27.24 12.72 8.64
C ASP A 810 -26.50 13.80 7.81
N MET A 811 -27.15 14.24 6.74
CA MET A 811 -26.59 15.26 5.82
C MET A 811 -26.52 16.67 6.41
N ASN A 812 -27.07 16.91 7.61
CA ASN A 812 -27.07 18.22 8.25
C ASN A 812 -25.87 18.41 9.20
N ASN A 813 -25.07 17.37 9.41
CA ASN A 813 -23.86 17.46 10.24
C ASN A 813 -22.63 17.88 9.41
N GLN A 814 -21.51 18.12 10.10
CA GLN A 814 -20.26 18.62 9.51
C GLN A 814 -19.32 17.50 9.01
N LEU A 815 -19.80 16.24 8.87
CA LEU A 815 -18.98 15.16 8.32
C LEU A 815 -18.81 15.32 6.80
N ARG A 816 -17.58 15.20 6.33
CA ARG A 816 -17.25 15.18 4.90
C ARG A 816 -17.65 13.84 4.24
N THR A 817 -17.82 13.85 2.94
CA THR A 817 -18.20 12.63 2.20
C THR A 817 -17.27 11.45 2.50
N GLN A 818 -15.95 11.64 2.44
CA GLN A 818 -14.96 10.59 2.73
C GLN A 818 -14.94 10.14 4.20
N GLU A 819 -15.44 10.92 5.13
CA GLU A 819 -15.49 10.54 6.54
C GLU A 819 -16.69 9.66 6.88
N ARG A 820 -17.84 9.88 6.22
CA ARG A 820 -19.13 9.25 6.53
C ARG A 820 -19.08 7.72 6.55
N TYR A 821 -18.37 7.11 5.62
CA TYR A 821 -18.23 5.66 5.54
C TYR A 821 -17.04 5.12 6.38
N THR A 822 -16.26 5.97 7.01
CA THR A 822 -15.19 5.51 7.91
C THR A 822 -15.63 5.32 9.36
N LEU A 823 -16.88 5.65 9.73
CA LEU A 823 -17.37 5.57 11.10
C LEU A 823 -17.62 4.13 11.57
N LEU A 824 -18.05 3.25 10.67
CA LEU A 824 -18.44 1.89 11.03
C LEU A 824 -17.22 1.03 11.39
N THR A 825 -16.16 1.12 10.60
CA THR A 825 -14.94 0.29 10.79
C THR A 825 -14.35 0.40 12.20
N PRO A 826 -14.05 1.59 12.78
CA PRO A 826 -13.54 1.68 14.13
C PRO A 826 -14.59 1.26 15.18
N THR A 827 -15.87 1.22 14.84
CA THR A 827 -16.94 0.79 15.74
C THR A 827 -17.01 -0.73 15.82
N TYR A 828 -17.23 -1.42 14.69
CA TYR A 828 -17.38 -2.88 14.72
C TYR A 828 -16.08 -3.62 15.06
N SER A 829 -14.93 -3.02 14.80
CA SER A 829 -13.63 -3.66 15.06
C SER A 829 -13.19 -3.63 16.53
N ARG A 830 -13.86 -2.87 17.40
CA ARG A 830 -13.47 -2.66 18.81
C ARG A 830 -14.19 -3.56 19.81
N GLY A 831 -15.08 -4.43 19.36
CA GLY A 831 -15.73 -5.43 20.21
C GLY A 831 -17.16 -5.75 19.82
N SER A 832 -17.75 -6.71 20.54
CA SER A 832 -19.07 -7.24 20.23
C SER A 832 -20.19 -6.19 20.32
N VAL A 833 -20.08 -5.20 21.21
CA VAL A 833 -21.08 -4.11 21.32
C VAL A 833 -21.10 -3.29 20.03
N GLY A 834 -19.94 -2.83 19.59
CA GLY A 834 -19.82 -2.05 18.36
C GLY A 834 -20.26 -2.82 17.12
N LEU A 835 -19.90 -4.11 17.03
CA LEU A 835 -20.34 -4.97 15.93
C LEU A 835 -21.88 -5.07 15.86
N ASN A 836 -22.52 -5.36 17.00
CA ASN A 836 -23.98 -5.45 17.06
C ASN A 836 -24.66 -4.14 16.68
N VAL A 837 -24.15 -3.01 17.17
CA VAL A 837 -24.68 -1.68 16.83
C VAL A 837 -24.57 -1.38 15.32
N CYS A 838 -23.44 -1.71 14.69
CA CYS A 838 -23.27 -1.51 13.25
C CYS A 838 -24.21 -2.38 12.43
N ILE A 839 -24.40 -3.65 12.80
CA ILE A 839 -25.35 -4.54 12.12
C ILE A 839 -26.79 -4.00 12.27
N ASP A 840 -27.20 -3.64 13.50
CA ASP A 840 -28.55 -3.12 13.79
C ASP A 840 -28.79 -1.76 13.08
N PHE A 841 -27.77 -0.92 12.95
CA PHE A 841 -27.83 0.33 12.19
C PHE A 841 -28.05 0.07 10.70
N LEU A 842 -27.27 -0.83 10.09
CA LEU A 842 -27.40 -1.15 8.67
C LEU A 842 -28.71 -1.87 8.36
N LEU A 843 -29.20 -2.77 9.23
CA LEU A 843 -30.53 -3.38 9.08
C LEU A 843 -31.66 -2.35 8.92
N LYS A 844 -31.55 -1.23 9.61
CA LYS A 844 -32.54 -0.13 9.58
C LYS A 844 -32.33 0.85 8.42
N ASN A 845 -31.07 1.05 7.97
CA ASN A 845 -30.70 2.22 7.18
C ASN A 845 -29.87 1.91 5.94
N TRP A 846 -29.72 0.66 5.52
CA TRP A 846 -28.77 0.28 4.47
C TRP A 846 -28.99 1.01 3.14
N GLN A 847 -30.29 1.30 2.74
CA GLN A 847 -30.58 2.02 1.51
C GLN A 847 -29.97 3.44 1.53
N ALA A 848 -30.21 4.17 2.63
CA ALA A 848 -29.68 5.53 2.79
C ALA A 848 -28.14 5.50 2.85
N TYR A 849 -27.56 4.52 3.55
CA TYR A 849 -26.12 4.36 3.66
C TYR A 849 -25.48 4.03 2.31
N ALA A 850 -26.01 3.11 1.55
CA ALA A 850 -25.51 2.73 0.23
C ALA A 850 -25.58 3.87 -0.79
N GLN A 851 -26.67 4.67 -0.75
CA GLN A 851 -26.88 5.77 -1.69
C GLN A 851 -25.94 6.95 -1.46
N LEU A 852 -25.51 7.21 -0.22
CA LEU A 852 -24.53 8.27 0.09
C LEU A 852 -23.21 8.06 -0.65
N ASN A 853 -22.90 6.83 -1.01
CA ASN A 853 -21.61 6.41 -1.52
C ASN A 853 -21.71 5.75 -2.91
N ALA A 854 -22.84 5.90 -3.59
CA ALA A 854 -23.09 5.33 -4.93
C ALA A 854 -22.31 6.08 -6.02
N GLY A 855 -21.05 5.99 -6.07
CA GLY A 855 -20.18 6.67 -7.04
C GLY A 855 -18.73 6.71 -6.61
N PHE A 856 -18.46 6.29 -5.39
CA PHE A 856 -17.11 6.35 -4.83
C PHE A 856 -16.31 5.10 -5.20
N GLY A 857 -15.33 5.24 -6.09
CA GLY A 857 -14.22 4.30 -6.25
C GLY A 857 -14.55 2.84 -6.54
N GLY A 858 -15.60 2.52 -7.27
CA GLY A 858 -15.87 1.17 -7.79
C GLY A 858 -16.44 0.15 -6.80
N VAL A 859 -16.17 0.21 -5.50
CA VAL A 859 -16.72 -0.71 -4.47
C VAL A 859 -17.60 0.06 -3.49
N ASN A 860 -18.88 -0.33 -3.39
CA ASN A 860 -19.79 0.32 -2.47
C ASN A 860 -19.39 0.05 -1.01
N PRO A 861 -19.27 1.08 -0.14
CA PRO A 861 -18.94 0.91 1.27
C PRO A 861 -19.85 -0.04 2.05
N LEU A 862 -21.12 -0.15 1.68
CA LEU A 862 -22.03 -1.14 2.27
C LEU A 862 -21.48 -2.57 2.12
N TYR A 863 -20.99 -2.93 0.92
CA TYR A 863 -20.35 -4.24 0.71
C TYR A 863 -19.08 -4.40 1.56
N SER A 864 -18.21 -3.39 1.55
CA SER A 864 -16.95 -3.41 2.30
C SER A 864 -17.17 -3.55 3.80
N ASP A 865 -18.15 -2.82 4.35
CA ASP A 865 -18.46 -2.88 5.78
C ASP A 865 -19.12 -4.21 6.18
N ILE A 866 -20.02 -4.77 5.39
CA ILE A 866 -20.60 -6.10 5.66
C ILE A 866 -19.50 -7.17 5.64
N LEU A 867 -18.62 -7.13 4.65
CA LEU A 867 -17.49 -8.03 4.56
C LEU A 867 -16.51 -7.81 5.73
N GLY A 868 -16.24 -6.55 6.10
CA GLY A 868 -15.43 -6.20 7.27
C GLY A 868 -16.01 -6.75 8.57
N MET A 869 -17.32 -6.52 8.81
CA MET A 869 -18.03 -7.03 10.00
C MET A 869 -17.98 -8.55 10.11
N SER A 870 -18.07 -9.29 9.00
CA SER A 870 -18.01 -10.75 8.98
C SER A 870 -16.71 -11.30 9.59
N SER A 871 -15.62 -10.55 9.49
CA SER A 871 -14.34 -10.91 10.08
C SER A 871 -14.30 -10.80 11.61
N TYR A 872 -15.32 -10.18 12.22
CA TYR A 872 -15.44 -9.99 13.69
C TYR A 872 -16.56 -10.83 14.33
N VAL A 873 -17.28 -11.60 13.55
CA VAL A 873 -18.30 -12.54 14.06
C VAL A 873 -17.64 -13.69 14.79
N VAL A 874 -17.93 -13.86 16.08
CA VAL A 874 -17.31 -14.87 16.97
C VAL A 874 -18.32 -15.77 17.69
N ASN A 875 -19.63 -15.64 17.42
CA ASN A 875 -20.67 -16.48 17.97
C ASN A 875 -21.93 -16.59 17.07
N ASP A 876 -22.77 -17.58 17.36
CA ASP A 876 -23.97 -17.88 16.54
C ASP A 876 -25.00 -16.73 16.53
N SER A 877 -25.12 -15.97 17.61
CA SER A 877 -26.05 -14.83 17.69
C SER A 877 -25.64 -13.72 16.71
N GLN A 878 -24.35 -13.40 16.65
CA GLN A 878 -23.81 -12.42 15.70
C GLN A 878 -23.93 -12.91 14.25
N LYS A 879 -23.67 -14.23 14.04
CA LYS A 879 -23.85 -14.87 12.73
C LYS A 879 -25.28 -14.73 12.23
N ALA A 880 -26.28 -15.01 13.09
CA ALA A 880 -27.69 -14.91 12.73
C ALA A 880 -28.09 -13.46 12.36
N LYS A 881 -27.67 -12.47 13.16
CA LYS A 881 -27.93 -11.05 12.86
C LYS A 881 -27.29 -10.59 11.56
N LEU A 882 -26.07 -10.99 11.30
CA LEU A 882 -25.38 -10.63 10.04
C LEU A 882 -26.10 -11.27 8.84
N GLN A 883 -26.61 -12.50 8.99
CA GLN A 883 -27.40 -13.16 7.95
C GLN A 883 -28.70 -12.39 7.63
N GLU A 884 -29.39 -11.85 8.65
CA GLU A 884 -30.57 -11.00 8.43
C GLU A 884 -30.22 -9.77 7.57
N LEU A 885 -29.06 -9.15 7.83
CA LEU A 885 -28.58 -8.01 7.02
C LEU A 885 -28.29 -8.43 5.58
N ILE A 886 -27.59 -9.57 5.39
CA ILE A 886 -27.31 -10.08 4.03
C ILE A 886 -28.59 -10.36 3.27
N ASP A 887 -29.58 -11.00 3.91
CA ASP A 887 -30.89 -11.29 3.30
C ASP A 887 -31.65 -10.02 2.88
N ALA A 888 -31.40 -8.90 3.58
CA ALA A 888 -32.01 -7.62 3.26
C ALA A 888 -31.34 -6.91 2.05
N VAL A 889 -30.05 -7.16 1.80
CA VAL A 889 -29.26 -6.41 0.80
C VAL A 889 -28.88 -7.22 -0.44
N LYS A 890 -28.93 -8.55 -0.41
CA LYS A 890 -28.38 -9.46 -1.45
C LYS A 890 -28.91 -9.25 -2.87
N ASP A 891 -30.14 -8.74 -2.98
CA ASP A 891 -30.79 -8.50 -4.28
C ASP A 891 -30.63 -7.02 -4.73
N SER A 892 -29.83 -6.21 -4.03
CA SER A 892 -29.58 -4.82 -4.38
C SER A 892 -28.41 -4.68 -5.36
N GLU A 893 -28.41 -3.60 -6.13
CA GLU A 893 -27.31 -3.23 -7.04
C GLU A 893 -26.02 -2.82 -6.32
N PHE A 894 -26.07 -2.58 -5.00
CA PHE A 894 -24.95 -2.08 -4.18
C PHE A 894 -24.00 -3.16 -3.69
N VAL A 895 -24.37 -4.43 -3.82
CA VAL A 895 -23.56 -5.56 -3.38
C VAL A 895 -23.42 -6.61 -4.49
N PRO A 896 -22.24 -7.22 -4.65
CA PRO A 896 -22.04 -8.25 -5.66
C PRO A 896 -22.73 -9.56 -5.24
N ALA A 897 -23.12 -10.38 -6.23
CA ALA A 897 -23.72 -11.69 -5.98
C ALA A 897 -22.82 -12.65 -5.15
N THR A 898 -21.53 -12.34 -5.05
CA THR A 898 -20.56 -13.11 -4.26
C THR A 898 -20.58 -12.77 -2.77
N LEU A 899 -21.33 -11.76 -2.31
CA LEU A 899 -21.36 -11.30 -0.92
C LEU A 899 -21.56 -12.46 0.07
N GLN A 900 -22.61 -13.28 -0.11
CA GLN A 900 -22.91 -14.40 0.79
C GLN A 900 -21.73 -15.36 0.95
N ALA A 901 -21.15 -15.79 -0.18
CA ALA A 901 -20.02 -16.73 -0.16
C ALA A 901 -18.78 -16.15 0.53
N SER A 902 -18.52 -14.85 0.33
CA SER A 902 -17.40 -14.15 0.97
C SER A 902 -17.58 -14.03 2.48
N VAL A 903 -18.80 -13.68 2.91
CA VAL A 903 -19.15 -13.61 4.34
C VAL A 903 -19.09 -14.99 5.00
N ASP A 904 -19.66 -16.02 4.38
CA ASP A 904 -19.62 -17.40 4.90
C ASP A 904 -18.18 -17.85 5.11
N THR A 905 -17.29 -17.58 4.14
CA THR A 905 -15.86 -17.90 4.24
C THR A 905 -15.22 -17.27 5.49
N ASN A 906 -15.48 -16.00 5.76
CA ASN A 906 -14.93 -15.30 6.91
C ASN A 906 -15.50 -15.82 8.24
N VAL A 907 -16.81 -16.00 8.31
CA VAL A 907 -17.48 -16.49 9.53
C VAL A 907 -17.06 -17.92 9.86
N GLU A 908 -17.01 -18.81 8.86
CA GLU A 908 -16.53 -20.18 9.03
C GLU A 908 -15.07 -20.23 9.50
N ALA A 909 -14.19 -19.38 8.95
CA ALA A 909 -12.81 -19.25 9.38
C ALA A 909 -12.71 -18.82 10.84
N ASN A 910 -13.52 -17.86 11.31
CA ASN A 910 -13.54 -17.43 12.70
C ASN A 910 -14.02 -18.54 13.65
N MET A 911 -15.10 -19.25 13.30
CA MET A 911 -15.63 -20.33 14.11
C MET A 911 -14.65 -21.53 14.17
N ALA A 912 -14.00 -21.85 13.07
CA ALA A 912 -12.94 -22.87 13.00
C ALA A 912 -11.72 -22.46 13.84
N TRP A 913 -11.35 -21.17 13.81
CA TRP A 913 -10.27 -20.64 14.66
C TRP A 913 -10.59 -20.86 16.14
N LEU A 914 -11.78 -20.49 16.61
CA LEU A 914 -12.23 -20.68 17.98
C LEU A 914 -12.22 -22.16 18.39
N ALA A 915 -12.78 -23.03 17.56
CA ALA A 915 -12.82 -24.47 17.81
C ALA A 915 -11.43 -25.09 17.99
N SER A 916 -10.46 -24.63 17.18
CA SER A 916 -9.13 -25.23 17.14
C SER A 916 -8.16 -24.61 18.15
N ASN A 917 -8.25 -23.29 18.42
CA ASN A 917 -7.19 -22.55 19.11
C ASN A 917 -7.54 -22.14 20.54
N ARG A 918 -8.82 -21.90 20.85
CA ARG A 918 -9.27 -21.45 22.18
C ARG A 918 -8.78 -22.37 23.30
N GLY A 919 -9.02 -23.69 23.19
CA GLY A 919 -8.71 -24.68 24.23
C GLY A 919 -7.22 -24.67 24.62
N PRO A 920 -6.30 -24.87 23.67
CA PRO A 920 -4.86 -24.83 23.93
C PRO A 920 -4.37 -23.52 24.55
N ILE A 921 -4.86 -22.35 24.07
CA ILE A 921 -4.46 -21.05 24.61
C ILE A 921 -4.92 -20.88 26.06
N ILE A 922 -6.21 -21.10 26.33
CA ILE A 922 -6.78 -20.98 27.70
C ILE A 922 -6.11 -21.94 28.69
N SER A 923 -5.87 -23.18 28.26
CA SER A 923 -5.16 -24.16 29.11
C SER A 923 -3.76 -23.67 29.49
N TRP A 924 -3.02 -23.11 28.52
CA TRP A 924 -1.66 -22.60 28.75
C TRP A 924 -1.65 -21.38 29.67
N VAL A 925 -2.47 -20.36 29.41
CA VAL A 925 -2.50 -19.12 30.22
C VAL A 925 -3.01 -19.38 31.64
N THR A 926 -3.93 -20.36 31.82
CA THR A 926 -4.39 -20.80 33.12
C THR A 926 -3.27 -21.50 33.92
N SER A 927 -2.50 -22.37 33.26
CA SER A 927 -1.34 -23.00 33.85
C SER A 927 -0.24 -21.99 34.22
N PHE A 928 -0.03 -20.98 33.37
CA PHE A 928 0.90 -19.88 33.61
C PHE A 928 0.50 -19.08 34.88
N ARG A 929 -0.76 -18.69 35.01
CA ARG A 929 -1.29 -17.96 36.19
C ARG A 929 -1.16 -18.75 37.48
N ASN A 930 -1.40 -20.05 37.44
CA ASN A 930 -1.38 -20.91 38.61
C ASN A 930 0.03 -21.31 39.06
N GLY A 931 1.09 -20.85 38.42
CA GLY A 931 2.48 -21.19 38.71
C GLY A 931 2.72 -22.72 38.67
N SER A 932 2.03 -23.43 37.76
CA SER A 932 1.97 -24.88 37.75
C SER A 932 3.35 -25.52 37.66
N PRO A 933 3.67 -26.53 38.54
CA PRO A 933 4.90 -27.32 38.42
C PRO A 933 5.07 -28.03 37.08
N ALA A 934 3.99 -28.17 36.31
CA ALA A 934 4.05 -28.68 34.93
C ALA A 934 4.76 -27.71 33.97
N LEU A 935 4.65 -26.40 34.15
CA LEU A 935 5.44 -25.41 33.39
C LEU A 935 6.92 -25.41 33.82
N THR A 936 7.16 -25.46 35.15
CA THR A 936 8.51 -25.61 35.70
C THR A 936 9.07 -27.01 35.46
N ALA A 937 8.26 -28.08 35.44
CA ALA A 937 8.69 -29.41 35.09
C ALA A 937 8.89 -29.60 33.57
N SER A 938 8.12 -28.93 32.73
CA SER A 938 8.40 -28.86 31.28
C SER A 938 9.68 -28.08 30.98
N LEU A 939 9.94 -26.99 31.70
CA LEU A 939 11.19 -26.25 31.64
C LEU A 939 12.37 -27.07 32.20
N LEU A 940 12.16 -27.81 33.31
CA LEU A 940 13.12 -28.73 33.88
C LEU A 940 13.29 -30.02 33.07
N ALA A 941 12.24 -30.57 32.46
CA ALA A 941 12.35 -31.72 31.56
C ALA A 941 13.03 -31.34 30.23
N MET A 942 12.78 -30.14 29.72
CA MET A 942 13.53 -29.57 28.60
C MET A 942 15.00 -29.33 28.99
N ALA A 943 15.28 -28.80 30.17
CA ALA A 943 16.64 -28.66 30.68
C ALA A 943 17.33 -30.02 30.97
N LEU A 944 16.61 -31.02 31.46
CA LEU A 944 17.11 -32.38 31.65
C LEU A 944 17.33 -33.12 30.33
N CYS A 945 16.47 -32.99 29.34
CA CYS A 945 16.72 -33.47 27.97
C CYS A 945 17.96 -32.80 27.36
N PHE A 946 18.20 -31.54 27.67
CA PHE A 946 19.40 -30.81 27.25
C PHE A 946 20.66 -31.36 27.93
N ILE A 947 20.60 -31.64 29.22
CA ILE A 947 21.73 -32.22 29.99
C ILE A 947 22.00 -33.67 29.50
N VAL A 948 20.98 -34.44 29.22
CA VAL A 948 21.11 -35.81 28.68
C VAL A 948 21.66 -35.77 27.26
N ALA A 949 21.21 -34.83 26.39
CA ALA A 949 21.76 -34.63 25.04
C ALA A 949 23.19 -34.07 25.02
N MET A 950 23.65 -33.42 26.09
CA MET A 950 25.05 -33.00 26.23
C MET A 950 25.96 -34.12 26.82
N LEU A 951 25.39 -35.18 27.38
CA LEU A 951 26.12 -36.29 27.95
C LEU A 951 26.19 -37.53 27.03
N PHE A 952 25.52 -37.52 25.94
CA PHE A 952 25.58 -38.49 24.86
C PHE A 952 25.83 -37.80 23.49
#